data_56e96987048e64307bea2afd9761a473
#
_entry.id   56e96987048e64307bea2afd9761a473
#
_cell.length_a   1.000
_cell.length_b   1.000
_cell.length_c   1.000
_cell.angle_alpha   90.00
_cell.angle_beta   90.00
_cell.angle_gamma   90.00
#
_symmetry.space_group_name_H-M   'P 1'
#
loop_
_entity.id
_entity.type
_entity.pdbx_description
1 polymer ?
#
loop_
_entity_poly.entity_id
_entity_poly.type
_entity_poly.pdbx_seq_one_letter_code
_entity_poly.pdbx_strand_id
1 'polypeptide(L)'
;VTERTLEVDSIIKTFGFNHLLSDVYLKCRTNEVIGVLGRNGAGKSTLLKIIFGATDANNKSIRIDNKVFEKPFKEGNLVAYLPQNQFLPKNQSITQIIKIYFSDRIIRKRILSHHRIKPHLTKMVSELSGGERRYFEVLLILYLPVPFALLDEPFSALDPLYKAEIKDLINTHRKEKGIILTDHDYVNLMEVSDHILLIDQGVCRHIIEKNQLVEYNYLPPDKSTRNDEEINRFTADKQTLKDLGLDDVQGQDSFFSIFGKPETKGGKAQLEKLFHSPTCNTSTLKNRQQTIKFFQENEEILNIKRKQLDFISFYFDSSVIISSATLLDAFLSSVKNKWRESNDYYIMETGIRFVHDFLKDMHQLSTEIQKLKPPSYLSSIAFNIQETINKKNLREFDDGFDQHSFFVPISSYDFLLRKTLKQDITQLLDVFYQLEAFYTIGKESKHLNFNFPEYTNDIKTHIELEGLIHPKIQNAVANNFYLSEKENICFLTGANMAGKSSFLKAFGIAVYLAHLGFPIPASRMKISQFDGLVSTINLSDDLNLGLSHFYSEVMRVKDVAKQLSNNKRLVVIFDELFRGTNVKDAASASSLIINALAKLQGSTYIISSHILEIAEELEVNNNIFFKFFETNLVNNEPKYTYKLKNGVSTESLGINIVLKEKILELLERKLPPRE
;
A
#
# COMPACT_ATOMS: atom_id res chain seq x y z
N VAL A 1 46.02 7.12 4.83
CA VAL A 1 45.24 7.57 3.66
C VAL A 1 44.68 8.93 4.02
N THR A 2 45.02 9.98 3.29
CA THR A 2 44.42 11.32 3.47
C THR A 2 42.93 11.21 3.19
N GLU A 3 42.13 11.67 4.14
CA GLU A 3 40.67 11.70 4.01
C GLU A 3 40.29 12.56 2.77
N ARG A 4 39.45 12.01 1.88
CA ARG A 4 38.95 12.70 0.70
C ARG A 4 37.47 12.89 0.82
N THR A 5 36.93 13.94 0.24
CA THR A 5 35.52 14.31 0.35
C THR A 5 34.89 14.52 -1.02
N LEU A 6 33.78 13.82 -1.29
CA LEU A 6 32.88 14.09 -2.40
C LEU A 6 31.68 14.84 -1.88
N GLU A 7 31.45 16.04 -2.40
CA GLU A 7 30.31 16.88 -2.05
C GLU A 7 29.48 17.17 -3.30
N VAL A 8 28.20 16.92 -3.20
CA VAL A 8 27.21 17.07 -4.27
C VAL A 8 26.16 18.05 -3.77
N ASP A 9 25.94 19.11 -4.51
CA ASP A 9 25.12 20.23 -4.08
C ASP A 9 24.23 20.73 -5.22
N SER A 10 23.02 21.17 -4.88
CA SER A 10 22.07 21.83 -5.77
C SER A 10 21.75 21.03 -7.04
N ILE A 11 21.66 19.68 -6.95
CA ILE A 11 21.25 18.90 -8.11
C ILE A 11 19.77 19.08 -8.38
N ILE A 12 19.47 19.62 -9.57
CA ILE A 12 18.13 19.75 -10.11
C ILE A 12 18.06 18.99 -11.43
N LYS A 13 17.09 18.08 -11.56
CA LYS A 13 16.84 17.35 -12.80
C LYS A 13 15.36 17.32 -13.13
N THR A 14 15.00 17.78 -14.32
CA THR A 14 13.64 17.77 -14.86
C THR A 14 13.57 16.96 -16.14
N PHE A 15 12.44 16.31 -16.38
CA PHE A 15 12.05 15.71 -17.66
C PHE A 15 10.70 16.30 -18.09
N GLY A 16 10.72 17.21 -19.04
CA GLY A 16 9.54 18.00 -19.41
C GLY A 16 9.05 18.82 -18.20
N PHE A 17 7.80 18.62 -17.79
CA PHE A 17 7.21 19.31 -16.64
C PHE A 17 7.41 18.59 -15.30
N ASN A 18 7.99 17.38 -15.29
CA ASN A 18 8.19 16.61 -14.09
C ASN A 18 9.57 16.88 -13.46
N HIS A 19 9.58 17.39 -12.24
CA HIS A 19 10.80 17.51 -11.43
C HIS A 19 11.16 16.15 -10.83
N LEU A 20 12.24 15.54 -11.34
CA LEU A 20 12.71 14.25 -10.83
C LEU A 20 13.59 14.41 -9.59
N LEU A 21 14.46 15.43 -9.58
CA LEU A 21 15.33 15.78 -8.47
C LEU A 21 15.25 17.29 -8.25
N SER A 22 15.11 17.73 -7.00
CA SER A 22 14.93 19.11 -6.61
C SER A 22 15.87 19.45 -5.46
N ASP A 23 16.95 20.17 -5.77
CA ASP A 23 17.93 20.68 -4.80
C ASP A 23 18.56 19.59 -3.90
N VAL A 24 19.04 18.51 -4.52
CA VAL A 24 19.63 17.39 -3.79
C VAL A 24 21.03 17.76 -3.29
N TYR A 25 21.23 17.57 -1.98
CA TYR A 25 22.53 17.70 -1.31
C TYR A 25 22.94 16.37 -0.70
N LEU A 26 24.21 15.97 -0.89
CA LEU A 26 24.85 14.87 -0.18
C LEU A 26 26.37 15.11 -0.04
N LYS A 27 26.95 14.55 1.02
CA LYS A 27 28.38 14.62 1.26
C LYS A 27 28.87 13.25 1.72
N CYS A 28 29.86 12.68 1.01
CA CYS A 28 30.45 11.37 1.29
C CYS A 28 31.97 11.53 1.48
N ARG A 29 32.50 10.97 2.55
CA ARG A 29 33.94 10.92 2.79
C ARG A 29 34.48 9.53 2.50
N THR A 30 35.78 9.43 2.26
CA THR A 30 36.44 8.12 2.31
C THR A 30 36.25 7.51 3.70
N ASN A 31 36.05 6.21 3.79
CA ASN A 31 35.64 5.44 4.98
C ASN A 31 34.19 5.60 5.38
N GLU A 32 33.35 6.21 4.54
CA GLU A 32 31.90 6.30 4.75
C GLU A 32 31.13 5.54 3.67
N VAL A 33 29.96 5.00 4.07
CA VAL A 33 28.98 4.38 3.16
C VAL A 33 27.65 5.12 3.29
N ILE A 34 27.18 5.68 2.18
CA ILE A 34 25.88 6.36 2.10
C ILE A 34 24.88 5.48 1.33
N GLY A 35 23.82 5.11 1.99
CA GLY A 35 22.69 4.41 1.37
C GLY A 35 21.64 5.40 0.87
N VAL A 36 21.21 5.25 -0.38
CA VAL A 36 20.15 6.10 -0.98
C VAL A 36 18.93 5.27 -1.25
N LEU A 37 17.87 5.51 -0.48
CA LEU A 37 16.55 4.88 -0.61
C LEU A 37 15.60 5.75 -1.44
N GLY A 38 14.52 5.17 -1.91
CA GLY A 38 13.46 5.84 -2.64
C GLY A 38 12.64 4.86 -3.47
N ARG A 39 11.39 5.20 -3.76
CA ARG A 39 10.50 4.37 -4.58
C ARG A 39 11.03 4.19 -6.00
N ASN A 40 10.44 3.24 -6.75
CA ASN A 40 10.74 3.08 -8.18
C ASN A 40 10.43 4.38 -8.92
N GLY A 41 11.38 4.85 -9.75
CA GLY A 41 11.23 6.12 -10.47
C GLY A 41 11.56 7.38 -9.66
N ALA A 42 11.92 7.30 -8.37
CA ALA A 42 12.28 8.46 -7.54
C ALA A 42 13.56 9.21 -7.97
N GLY A 43 14.34 8.66 -8.90
CA GLY A 43 15.55 9.34 -9.42
C GLY A 43 16.87 8.83 -8.85
N LYS A 44 16.91 7.74 -8.08
CA LYS A 44 18.13 7.17 -7.47
C LYS A 44 19.24 6.92 -8.49
N SER A 45 18.97 6.09 -9.50
CA SER A 45 19.95 5.78 -10.57
C SER A 45 20.33 7.03 -11.38
N THR A 46 19.40 7.97 -11.55
CA THR A 46 19.67 9.25 -12.22
C THR A 46 20.63 10.09 -11.40
N LEU A 47 20.46 10.15 -10.07
CA LEU A 47 21.38 10.83 -9.16
C LEU A 47 22.79 10.26 -9.28
N LEU A 48 22.96 8.93 -9.19
CA LEU A 48 24.29 8.30 -9.34
C LEU A 48 24.91 8.58 -10.71
N LYS A 49 24.12 8.55 -11.80
CA LYS A 49 24.61 8.88 -13.16
C LYS A 49 25.03 10.34 -13.30
N ILE A 50 24.33 11.27 -12.63
CA ILE A 50 24.71 12.70 -12.61
C ILE A 50 26.03 12.87 -11.84
N ILE A 51 26.18 12.25 -10.67
CA ILE A 51 27.40 12.30 -9.86
C ILE A 51 28.58 11.69 -10.65
N PHE A 52 28.37 10.59 -11.34
CA PHE A 52 29.38 10.00 -12.20
C PHE A 52 29.74 10.89 -13.40
N GLY A 53 28.78 11.68 -13.90
CA GLY A 53 28.92 12.53 -15.07
C GLY A 53 28.45 11.88 -16.38
N ALA A 54 27.70 10.78 -16.32
CA ALA A 54 27.09 10.12 -17.49
C ALA A 54 25.77 10.77 -17.93
N THR A 55 25.12 11.53 -17.06
CA THR A 55 23.86 12.23 -17.34
C THR A 55 24.00 13.68 -16.89
N ASP A 56 23.55 14.62 -17.72
CA ASP A 56 23.54 16.03 -17.37
C ASP A 56 22.34 16.38 -16.50
N ALA A 57 22.49 17.39 -15.64
CA ALA A 57 21.43 17.96 -14.81
C ALA A 57 21.11 19.40 -15.25
N ASN A 58 19.95 19.92 -14.85
CA ASN A 58 19.56 21.31 -15.10
C ASN A 58 20.41 22.27 -14.24
N ASN A 59 20.74 21.82 -13.03
CA ASN A 59 21.71 22.47 -12.15
C ASN A 59 22.49 21.39 -11.39
N LYS A 60 23.77 21.58 -11.14
CA LYS A 60 24.61 20.68 -10.33
C LYS A 60 25.87 21.38 -9.89
N SER A 61 26.36 21.05 -8.70
CA SER A 61 27.70 21.34 -8.23
C SER A 61 28.29 20.06 -7.65
N ILE A 62 29.30 19.49 -8.29
CA ILE A 62 30.02 18.28 -7.82
C ILE A 62 31.41 18.67 -7.48
N ARG A 63 31.79 18.55 -6.21
CA ARG A 63 33.13 18.91 -5.69
C ARG A 63 33.80 17.68 -5.11
N ILE A 64 35.07 17.50 -5.45
CA ILE A 64 35.93 16.50 -4.82
C ILE A 64 37.16 17.25 -4.28
N ASP A 65 37.37 17.19 -2.96
CA ASP A 65 38.40 17.92 -2.23
C ASP A 65 38.38 19.44 -2.55
N ASN A 66 37.16 20.02 -2.51
CA ASN A 66 36.88 21.42 -2.82
C ASN A 66 37.12 21.86 -4.29
N LYS A 67 37.45 20.94 -5.20
CA LYS A 67 37.53 21.22 -6.64
C LYS A 67 36.25 20.80 -7.34
N VAL A 68 35.72 21.67 -8.20
CA VAL A 68 34.53 21.42 -8.99
C VAL A 68 34.87 20.55 -10.21
N PHE A 69 34.04 19.56 -10.49
CA PHE A 69 34.15 18.65 -11.63
C PHE A 69 32.83 18.60 -12.39
N GLU A 70 32.89 18.76 -13.69
CA GLU A 70 31.68 18.57 -14.55
C GLU A 70 31.43 17.09 -14.83
N LYS A 71 32.48 16.32 -15.06
CA LYS A 71 32.45 14.89 -15.37
C LYS A 71 33.56 14.16 -14.61
N PRO A 72 33.36 13.85 -13.32
CA PRO A 72 34.39 13.28 -12.44
C PRO A 72 35.07 12.00 -12.99
N PHE A 73 34.34 11.19 -13.78
CA PHE A 73 34.88 9.98 -14.39
C PHE A 73 35.93 10.27 -15.51
N LYS A 74 35.80 11.41 -16.21
CA LYS A 74 36.73 11.81 -17.28
C LYS A 74 37.93 12.59 -16.77
N GLU A 75 37.73 13.40 -15.74
CA GLU A 75 38.63 14.44 -15.33
C GLU A 75 39.65 13.99 -14.28
N GLY A 76 39.80 12.69 -14.00
CA GLY A 76 40.83 12.24 -13.08
C GLY A 76 40.70 10.87 -12.46
N ASN A 77 39.88 10.00 -12.98
CA ASN A 77 39.61 8.67 -12.40
C ASN A 77 39.24 8.75 -10.90
N LEU A 78 38.34 9.65 -10.54
CA LEU A 78 38.00 9.91 -9.14
C LEU A 78 36.82 9.09 -8.66
N VAL A 79 35.95 8.62 -9.58
CA VAL A 79 34.74 7.94 -9.28
C VAL A 79 34.54 6.72 -10.19
N ALA A 80 34.17 5.58 -9.61
CA ALA A 80 33.70 4.39 -10.34
C ALA A 80 32.21 4.24 -10.20
N TYR A 81 31.54 3.65 -11.21
CA TYR A 81 30.10 3.44 -11.21
C TYR A 81 29.75 2.01 -11.62
N LEU A 82 28.95 1.33 -10.79
CA LEU A 82 28.31 0.07 -11.08
C LEU A 82 26.91 0.36 -11.60
N PRO A 83 26.58 0.14 -12.87
CA PRO A 83 25.22 0.32 -13.38
C PRO A 83 24.27 -0.78 -12.92
N GLN A 84 22.97 -0.47 -12.88
CA GLN A 84 21.90 -1.44 -12.60
C GLN A 84 21.90 -2.60 -13.60
N ASN A 85 22.09 -2.29 -14.88
CA ASN A 85 22.16 -3.29 -15.95
C ASN A 85 23.56 -3.88 -16.10
N GLN A 86 23.63 -5.11 -16.59
CA GLN A 86 24.87 -5.80 -16.92
C GLN A 86 25.70 -4.98 -17.92
N PHE A 87 26.99 -4.81 -17.66
CA PHE A 87 27.87 -3.99 -18.48
C PHE A 87 29.11 -4.75 -19.01
N LEU A 88 29.35 -5.97 -18.50
CA LEU A 88 30.50 -6.75 -18.94
C LEU A 88 30.28 -7.40 -20.31
N PRO A 89 31.29 -7.40 -21.19
CA PRO A 89 31.20 -8.05 -22.51
C PRO A 89 31.02 -9.57 -22.37
N LYS A 90 29.95 -10.09 -22.97
CA LYS A 90 29.57 -11.51 -22.85
C LYS A 90 30.60 -12.49 -23.39
N ASN A 91 31.38 -12.08 -24.42
CA ASN A 91 32.31 -12.91 -25.16
C ASN A 91 33.76 -12.83 -24.67
N GLN A 92 34.00 -12.33 -23.46
CA GLN A 92 35.29 -12.24 -22.84
C GLN A 92 35.36 -13.18 -21.63
N SER A 93 36.55 -13.81 -21.42
CA SER A 93 36.76 -14.59 -20.21
C SER A 93 37.01 -13.68 -19.00
N ILE A 94 36.72 -14.19 -17.80
CA ILE A 94 37.01 -13.48 -16.55
C ILE A 94 38.44 -13.01 -16.47
N THR A 95 39.38 -13.87 -16.86
CA THR A 95 40.81 -13.51 -16.88
C THR A 95 41.14 -12.35 -17.85
N GLN A 96 40.47 -12.33 -19.02
CA GLN A 96 40.65 -11.23 -19.97
C GLN A 96 40.09 -9.92 -19.42
N ILE A 97 38.91 -9.93 -18.82
CA ILE A 97 38.25 -8.77 -18.18
C ILE A 97 39.19 -8.20 -17.10
N ILE A 98 39.70 -9.06 -16.20
CA ILE A 98 40.62 -8.63 -15.13
C ILE A 98 41.89 -7.98 -15.71
N LYS A 99 42.43 -8.49 -16.82
CA LYS A 99 43.60 -7.89 -17.49
C LYS A 99 43.29 -6.53 -18.12
N ILE A 100 42.08 -6.34 -18.63
CA ILE A 100 41.66 -5.06 -19.23
C ILE A 100 41.45 -4.00 -18.15
N TYR A 101 40.80 -4.34 -17.05
CA TYR A 101 40.48 -3.37 -16.00
C TYR A 101 41.65 -3.00 -15.10
N PHE A 102 42.60 -3.91 -14.93
CA PHE A 102 43.73 -3.70 -13.98
C PHE A 102 45.08 -3.87 -14.66
N SER A 103 45.84 -2.79 -14.74
CA SER A 103 47.26 -2.82 -15.17
C SER A 103 48.20 -3.29 -14.05
N ASP A 104 47.84 -2.99 -12.78
CA ASP A 104 48.61 -3.37 -11.59
C ASP A 104 48.65 -4.88 -11.35
N ARG A 105 49.85 -5.45 -11.26
CA ARG A 105 50.07 -6.87 -11.03
C ARG A 105 49.62 -7.34 -9.65
N ILE A 106 49.68 -6.49 -8.63
CA ILE A 106 49.34 -6.84 -7.25
C ILE A 106 47.81 -6.97 -7.14
N ILE A 107 47.07 -5.98 -7.64
CA ILE A 107 45.60 -5.99 -7.67
C ILE A 107 45.09 -7.20 -8.49
N ARG A 108 45.68 -7.42 -9.69
CA ARG A 108 45.36 -8.60 -10.51
C ARG A 108 45.54 -9.91 -9.76
N LYS A 109 46.67 -10.09 -9.07
CA LYS A 109 46.97 -11.30 -8.30
C LYS A 109 45.95 -11.50 -7.19
N ARG A 110 45.51 -10.45 -6.49
CA ARG A 110 44.48 -10.52 -5.44
C ARG A 110 43.14 -10.97 -6.01
N ILE A 111 42.69 -10.38 -7.13
CA ILE A 111 41.44 -10.74 -7.77
C ILE A 111 41.45 -12.17 -8.31
N LEU A 112 42.53 -12.57 -9.00
CA LEU A 112 42.69 -13.93 -9.53
C LEU A 112 42.74 -15.01 -8.44
N SER A 113 43.26 -14.68 -7.24
CA SER A 113 43.29 -15.60 -6.10
C SER A 113 42.00 -15.56 -5.25
N HIS A 114 41.07 -14.67 -5.56
CA HIS A 114 39.82 -14.54 -4.81
C HIS A 114 38.99 -15.80 -4.87
N HIS A 115 38.53 -16.32 -3.72
CA HIS A 115 37.88 -17.64 -3.61
C HIS A 115 36.68 -17.83 -4.55
N ARG A 116 35.89 -16.79 -4.79
CA ARG A 116 34.72 -16.82 -5.71
C ARG A 116 35.10 -16.65 -7.18
N ILE A 117 36.24 -16.07 -7.47
CA ILE A 117 36.65 -15.82 -8.86
C ILE A 117 37.53 -16.94 -9.40
N LYS A 118 38.40 -17.48 -8.55
CA LYS A 118 39.35 -18.54 -8.91
C LYS A 118 38.72 -19.75 -9.64
N PRO A 119 37.55 -20.29 -9.25
CA PRO A 119 36.91 -21.41 -9.95
C PRO A 119 36.42 -21.07 -11.35
N HIS A 120 36.24 -19.78 -11.68
CA HIS A 120 35.58 -19.34 -12.90
C HIS A 120 36.54 -18.64 -13.90
N LEU A 121 37.83 -18.60 -13.65
CA LEU A 121 38.82 -17.83 -14.42
C LEU A 121 38.84 -18.08 -15.93
N THR A 122 38.50 -19.29 -16.35
CA THR A 122 38.46 -19.70 -17.76
C THR A 122 37.08 -19.50 -18.40
N LYS A 123 36.05 -19.32 -17.59
CA LYS A 123 34.68 -19.14 -18.10
C LYS A 123 34.53 -17.80 -18.81
N MET A 124 33.66 -17.79 -19.83
CA MET A 124 33.15 -16.57 -20.44
C MET A 124 32.14 -15.89 -19.49
N VAL A 125 31.99 -14.57 -19.59
CA VAL A 125 30.98 -13.84 -18.81
C VAL A 125 29.57 -14.37 -19.07
N SER A 126 29.28 -14.85 -20.29
CA SER A 126 27.99 -15.46 -20.65
C SER A 126 27.69 -16.78 -19.93
N GLU A 127 28.71 -17.48 -19.42
CA GLU A 127 28.59 -18.77 -18.73
C GLU A 127 28.41 -18.60 -17.20
N LEU A 128 28.47 -17.38 -16.69
CA LEU A 128 28.22 -17.09 -15.29
C LEU A 128 26.72 -17.04 -15.02
N SER A 129 26.32 -17.56 -13.88
CA SER A 129 24.98 -17.32 -13.33
C SER A 129 24.76 -15.82 -13.07
N GLY A 130 23.51 -15.40 -12.92
CA GLY A 130 23.19 -14.01 -12.61
C GLY A 130 23.90 -13.49 -11.35
N GLY A 131 23.92 -14.32 -10.29
CA GLY A 131 24.59 -14.00 -9.03
C GLY A 131 26.10 -13.94 -9.14
N GLU A 132 26.74 -14.93 -9.78
CA GLU A 132 28.20 -14.94 -10.02
C GLU A 132 28.64 -13.70 -10.81
N ARG A 133 27.86 -13.32 -11.82
CA ARG A 133 28.15 -12.16 -12.66
C ARG A 133 28.03 -10.87 -11.87
N ARG A 134 26.93 -10.68 -11.12
CA ARG A 134 26.71 -9.47 -10.33
C ARG A 134 27.79 -9.31 -9.26
N TYR A 135 28.14 -10.40 -8.58
CA TYR A 135 29.25 -10.43 -7.63
C TYR A 135 30.57 -9.99 -8.28
N PHE A 136 30.87 -10.53 -9.45
CA PHE A 136 32.08 -10.16 -10.19
C PHE A 136 32.08 -8.70 -10.63
N GLU A 137 30.95 -8.17 -11.08
CA GLU A 137 30.79 -6.75 -11.42
C GLU A 137 31.03 -5.84 -10.21
N VAL A 138 30.45 -6.14 -9.04
CA VAL A 138 30.68 -5.38 -7.80
C VAL A 138 32.15 -5.43 -7.40
N LEU A 139 32.75 -6.62 -7.44
CA LEU A 139 34.16 -6.83 -7.10
C LEU A 139 35.07 -5.99 -8.00
N LEU A 140 34.86 -5.99 -9.31
CA LEU A 140 35.63 -5.18 -10.25
C LEU A 140 35.60 -3.69 -9.89
N ILE A 141 34.41 -3.14 -9.64
CA ILE A 141 34.22 -1.72 -9.31
C ILE A 141 34.89 -1.36 -7.99
N LEU A 142 34.78 -2.21 -6.96
CA LEU A 142 35.38 -1.95 -5.66
C LEU A 142 36.93 -2.05 -5.67
N TYR A 143 37.53 -2.88 -6.54
CA TYR A 143 38.96 -2.99 -6.68
C TYR A 143 39.60 -1.89 -7.56
N LEU A 144 38.81 -1.09 -8.32
CA LEU A 144 39.35 0.03 -9.08
C LEU A 144 40.06 1.02 -8.15
N PRO A 145 41.26 1.57 -8.53
CA PRO A 145 42.03 2.46 -7.68
C PRO A 145 41.48 3.90 -7.70
N VAL A 146 40.21 4.05 -7.30
CA VAL A 146 39.51 5.34 -7.23
C VAL A 146 39.01 5.59 -5.80
N PRO A 147 38.93 6.86 -5.35
CA PRO A 147 38.53 7.18 -3.99
C PRO A 147 37.03 7.02 -3.73
N PHE A 148 36.17 7.05 -4.76
CA PHE A 148 34.74 6.94 -4.60
C PHE A 148 34.13 5.87 -5.52
N ALA A 149 33.19 5.08 -4.99
CA ALA A 149 32.42 4.08 -5.74
C ALA A 149 30.93 4.33 -5.61
N LEU A 150 30.22 4.35 -6.74
CA LEU A 150 28.77 4.46 -6.84
C LEU A 150 28.21 3.10 -7.26
N LEU A 151 27.34 2.51 -6.43
CA LEU A 151 26.79 1.17 -6.66
C LEU A 151 25.26 1.25 -6.85
N ASP A 152 24.79 0.97 -8.06
CA ASP A 152 23.37 1.02 -8.41
C ASP A 152 22.78 -0.38 -8.30
N GLU A 153 21.99 -0.65 -7.26
CA GLU A 153 21.33 -1.91 -6.91
C GLU A 153 22.30 -3.12 -6.82
N PRO A 154 23.35 -3.07 -5.97
CA PRO A 154 24.32 -4.15 -5.89
C PRO A 154 23.72 -5.47 -5.37
N PHE A 155 22.62 -5.46 -4.61
CA PHE A 155 21.99 -6.64 -4.00
C PHE A 155 20.84 -7.20 -4.83
N SER A 156 20.49 -6.58 -5.97
CA SER A 156 19.32 -6.95 -6.76
C SER A 156 19.43 -8.35 -7.37
N ALA A 157 18.35 -9.13 -7.27
CA ALA A 157 18.20 -10.49 -7.83
C ALA A 157 19.30 -11.50 -7.38
N LEU A 158 19.81 -11.35 -6.15
CA LEU A 158 20.82 -12.22 -5.56
C LEU A 158 20.23 -13.10 -4.44
N ASP A 159 20.79 -14.31 -4.30
CA ASP A 159 20.52 -15.14 -3.15
C ASP A 159 21.17 -14.59 -1.86
N PRO A 160 20.74 -15.03 -0.67
CA PRO A 160 21.27 -14.52 0.61
C PRO A 160 22.78 -14.67 0.79
N LEU A 161 23.39 -15.71 0.19
CA LEU A 161 24.82 -15.96 0.33
C LEU A 161 25.63 -14.90 -0.42
N TYR A 162 25.27 -14.61 -1.68
CA TYR A 162 25.92 -13.54 -2.45
C TYR A 162 25.70 -12.16 -1.82
N LYS A 163 24.52 -11.90 -1.26
CA LYS A 163 24.27 -10.63 -0.55
C LYS A 163 25.21 -10.46 0.65
N ALA A 164 25.39 -11.51 1.45
CA ALA A 164 26.34 -11.47 2.57
C ALA A 164 27.77 -11.18 2.12
N GLU A 165 28.24 -11.85 1.07
CA GLU A 165 29.58 -11.64 0.54
C GLU A 165 29.79 -10.26 -0.09
N ILE A 166 28.77 -9.67 -0.73
CA ILE A 166 28.85 -8.29 -1.23
C ILE A 166 28.92 -7.30 -0.06
N LYS A 167 28.20 -7.54 1.05
CA LYS A 167 28.35 -6.73 2.27
C LYS A 167 29.78 -6.78 2.80
N ASP A 168 30.39 -7.96 2.83
CA ASP A 168 31.78 -8.12 3.26
C ASP A 168 32.76 -7.40 2.33
N LEU A 169 32.52 -7.42 1.01
CA LEU A 169 33.32 -6.64 0.04
C LEU A 169 33.19 -5.14 0.30
N ILE A 170 31.98 -4.63 0.49
CA ILE A 170 31.73 -3.22 0.80
C ILE A 170 32.45 -2.84 2.09
N ASN A 171 32.28 -3.61 3.17
CA ASN A 171 32.91 -3.37 4.45
C ASN A 171 34.47 -3.43 4.41
N THR A 172 35.01 -4.25 3.52
CA THR A 172 36.47 -4.33 3.32
C THR A 172 37.00 -3.09 2.61
N HIS A 173 36.30 -2.67 1.54
CA HIS A 173 36.78 -1.58 0.68
C HIS A 173 36.39 -0.18 1.19
N ARG A 174 35.38 -0.07 2.07
CA ARG A 174 35.01 1.23 2.69
C ARG A 174 36.16 1.87 3.45
N LYS A 175 37.10 1.07 4.00
CA LYS A 175 38.29 1.58 4.73
C LYS A 175 39.19 2.49 3.89
N GLU A 176 39.10 2.40 2.58
CA GLU A 176 39.92 3.15 1.63
C GLU A 176 39.09 4.03 0.68
N LYS A 177 37.78 3.84 0.64
CA LYS A 177 36.86 4.49 -0.31
C LYS A 177 35.63 5.10 0.37
N GLY A 178 35.09 6.16 -0.22
CA GLY A 178 33.70 6.57 0.01
C GLY A 178 32.78 5.81 -0.94
N ILE A 179 31.69 5.23 -0.41
CA ILE A 179 30.77 4.40 -1.19
C ILE A 179 29.38 5.01 -1.10
N ILE A 180 28.74 5.22 -2.24
CA ILE A 180 27.32 5.62 -2.32
C ILE A 180 26.59 4.49 -3.02
N LEU A 181 25.56 3.91 -2.38
CA LEU A 181 24.82 2.81 -2.96
C LEU A 181 23.31 3.03 -2.92
N THR A 182 22.64 2.51 -3.93
CA THR A 182 21.17 2.45 -4.00
C THR A 182 20.72 1.00 -4.03
N ASP A 183 19.64 0.65 -3.37
CA ASP A 183 19.03 -0.67 -3.54
C ASP A 183 17.54 -0.63 -3.12
N HIS A 184 16.76 -1.61 -3.59
CA HIS A 184 15.40 -1.87 -3.12
C HIS A 184 15.39 -2.76 -1.89
N ASP A 185 16.46 -3.51 -1.66
CA ASP A 185 16.69 -4.30 -0.45
C ASP A 185 17.18 -3.38 0.67
N TYR A 186 16.23 -2.65 1.26
CA TYR A 186 16.54 -1.67 2.30
C TYR A 186 17.23 -2.29 3.52
N VAL A 187 16.98 -3.58 3.83
CA VAL A 187 17.58 -4.27 4.97
C VAL A 187 19.08 -4.40 4.76
N ASN A 188 19.52 -4.99 3.64
CA ASN A 188 20.94 -5.15 3.34
C ASN A 188 21.63 -3.80 3.10
N LEU A 189 20.93 -2.80 2.52
CA LEU A 189 21.46 -1.45 2.34
C LEU A 189 21.71 -0.77 3.69
N MET A 190 20.75 -0.83 4.64
CA MET A 190 20.89 -0.22 5.98
C MET A 190 22.00 -0.87 6.81
N GLU A 191 22.23 -2.18 6.66
CA GLU A 191 23.26 -2.90 7.40
C GLU A 191 24.70 -2.45 7.03
N VAL A 192 24.91 -1.97 5.81
CA VAL A 192 26.25 -1.55 5.33
C VAL A 192 26.45 -0.05 5.35
N SER A 193 25.39 0.74 5.51
CA SER A 193 25.44 2.20 5.39
C SER A 193 25.60 2.89 6.74
N ASP A 194 26.44 3.92 6.78
CA ASP A 194 26.59 4.80 7.95
C ASP A 194 25.53 5.90 7.99
N HIS A 195 25.13 6.36 6.80
CA HIS A 195 24.12 7.40 6.61
C HIS A 195 23.12 6.97 5.56
N ILE A 196 21.85 7.25 5.83
CA ILE A 196 20.74 6.93 4.92
C ILE A 196 20.14 8.23 4.42
N LEU A 197 19.94 8.28 3.10
CA LEU A 197 19.21 9.34 2.42
C LEU A 197 17.95 8.75 1.77
N LEU A 198 16.82 9.41 1.92
CA LEU A 198 15.58 9.05 1.24
C LEU A 198 15.26 10.09 0.17
N ILE A 199 15.13 9.64 -1.09
CA ILE A 199 14.60 10.49 -2.15
C ILE A 199 13.08 10.24 -2.21
N ASP A 200 12.33 11.27 -1.85
CA ASP A 200 10.87 11.27 -1.90
C ASP A 200 10.39 12.53 -2.61
N GLN A 201 9.55 12.36 -3.66
CA GLN A 201 9.03 13.45 -4.49
C GLN A 201 10.12 14.43 -4.98
N GLY A 202 11.30 13.90 -5.33
CA GLY A 202 12.44 14.67 -5.82
C GLY A 202 13.30 15.35 -4.74
N VAL A 203 12.86 15.35 -3.49
CA VAL A 203 13.60 15.94 -2.36
C VAL A 203 14.43 14.86 -1.66
N CYS A 204 15.67 15.19 -1.27
CA CYS A 204 16.53 14.30 -0.51
C CYS A 204 16.46 14.61 0.98
N ARG A 205 16.13 13.60 1.80
CA ARG A 205 15.98 13.70 3.25
C ARG A 205 16.98 12.82 3.96
N HIS A 206 17.65 13.34 4.97
CA HIS A 206 18.48 12.55 5.85
C HIS A 206 17.62 11.73 6.81
N ILE A 207 17.89 10.44 6.92
CA ILE A 207 17.22 9.51 7.82
C ILE A 207 18.17 9.21 8.97
N ILE A 208 17.82 9.63 10.16
CA ILE A 208 18.59 9.40 11.39
C ILE A 208 18.09 8.13 12.07
N GLU A 209 16.77 7.91 12.08
CA GLU A 209 16.15 6.76 12.70
C GLU A 209 15.27 6.01 11.70
N LYS A 210 15.24 4.68 11.81
CA LYS A 210 14.43 3.81 10.94
C LYS A 210 12.95 4.18 10.95
N ASN A 211 12.42 4.68 12.06
CA ASN A 211 11.03 5.12 12.20
C ASN A 211 10.66 6.25 11.21
N GLN A 212 11.61 7.11 10.85
CA GLN A 212 11.37 8.16 9.86
C GLN A 212 11.05 7.60 8.46
N LEU A 213 11.56 6.40 8.11
CA LEU A 213 11.18 5.73 6.87
C LEU A 213 9.71 5.29 6.87
N VAL A 214 9.16 5.02 8.04
CA VAL A 214 7.74 4.73 8.24
C VAL A 214 6.91 6.01 8.16
N GLU A 215 7.36 7.10 8.81
CA GLU A 215 6.72 8.42 8.77
C GLU A 215 6.62 8.97 7.34
N TYR A 216 7.66 8.75 6.53
CA TYR A 216 7.66 9.11 5.10
C TYR A 216 6.98 8.07 4.20
N ASN A 217 6.27 7.10 4.76
CA ASN A 217 5.56 6.04 4.04
C ASN A 217 6.46 5.22 3.08
N TYR A 218 7.77 5.19 3.33
CA TYR A 218 8.71 4.39 2.53
C TYR A 218 8.69 2.93 2.98
N LEU A 219 8.70 2.70 4.29
CA LEU A 219 8.53 1.37 4.89
C LEU A 219 7.15 1.24 5.54
N PRO A 220 6.57 0.04 5.53
CA PRO A 220 5.49 -0.26 6.43
C PRO A 220 6.00 -0.18 7.89
N PRO A 221 5.15 0.13 8.87
CA PRO A 221 5.52 0.14 10.28
C PRO A 221 6.25 -1.16 10.69
N ASP A 222 7.35 -1.03 11.43
CA ASP A 222 8.22 -2.17 11.75
C ASP A 222 7.60 -3.11 12.79
N LYS A 223 7.83 -4.42 12.60
CA LYS A 223 7.34 -5.48 13.50
C LYS A 223 8.03 -5.51 14.86
N SER A 224 9.07 -4.71 15.11
CA SER A 224 9.89 -4.78 16.32
C SER A 224 9.56 -3.76 17.41
N THR A 225 8.83 -2.70 17.11
CA THR A 225 8.18 -1.85 18.11
C THR A 225 6.73 -2.29 18.22
N ARG A 226 6.46 -3.24 19.11
CA ARG A 226 5.09 -3.57 19.54
C ARG A 226 4.52 -2.36 20.29
N ASN A 227 4.17 -1.33 19.55
CA ASN A 227 3.27 -0.28 20.04
C ASN A 227 1.84 -0.86 20.02
N ASP A 228 0.98 -0.39 20.89
CA ASP A 228 -0.43 -0.80 21.03
C ASP A 228 -1.22 -0.81 19.69
N GLU A 229 -0.73 -0.13 18.64
CA GLU A 229 -1.30 -0.14 17.29
C GLU A 229 -1.07 -1.47 16.53
N GLU A 230 0.01 -2.21 16.78
CA GLU A 230 0.25 -3.52 16.13
C GLU A 230 -0.58 -4.64 16.75
N ILE A 231 -0.85 -4.55 18.06
CA ILE A 231 -1.71 -5.53 18.77
C ILE A 231 -3.14 -5.44 18.27
N ASN A 232 -3.56 -4.30 17.73
CA ASN A 232 -4.93 -4.00 17.32
C ASN A 232 -5.14 -3.98 15.81
N ARG A 233 -4.20 -4.48 14.99
CA ARG A 233 -4.30 -4.44 13.54
C ARG A 233 -5.03 -5.67 12.99
N PHE A 234 -6.16 -5.44 12.33
CA PHE A 234 -6.81 -6.45 11.49
C PHE A 234 -6.08 -6.59 10.15
N THR A 235 -5.80 -7.81 9.72
CA THR A 235 -5.04 -8.08 8.49
C THR A 235 -5.90 -8.76 7.43
N ALA A 236 -5.87 -8.24 6.20
CA ALA A 236 -6.35 -8.92 5.00
C ALA A 236 -5.24 -8.82 3.94
N ASP A 237 -4.86 -9.94 3.33
CA ASP A 237 -3.83 -9.93 2.31
C ASP A 237 -4.36 -9.52 0.93
N LYS A 238 -3.44 -9.27 -0.02
CA LYS A 238 -3.81 -8.83 -1.37
C LYS A 238 -4.75 -9.80 -2.09
N GLN A 239 -4.55 -11.12 -1.91
CA GLN A 239 -5.41 -12.12 -2.52
C GLN A 239 -6.83 -12.04 -1.94
N THR A 240 -6.97 -11.91 -0.63
CA THR A 240 -8.27 -11.73 0.04
C THR A 240 -8.97 -10.47 -0.45
N LEU A 241 -8.28 -9.34 -0.55
CA LEU A 241 -8.87 -8.10 -1.07
C LEU A 241 -9.34 -8.27 -2.52
N LYS A 242 -8.54 -8.93 -3.36
CA LYS A 242 -8.89 -9.24 -4.76
C LYS A 242 -10.09 -10.18 -4.86
N ASP A 243 -10.13 -11.25 -4.08
CA ASP A 243 -11.24 -12.20 -4.05
C ASP A 243 -12.56 -11.52 -3.71
N LEU A 244 -12.53 -10.58 -2.78
CA LEU A 244 -13.70 -9.82 -2.34
C LEU A 244 -13.99 -8.60 -3.23
N GLY A 245 -13.13 -8.28 -4.21
CA GLY A 245 -13.25 -7.09 -5.05
C GLY A 245 -13.02 -5.78 -4.31
N LEU A 246 -12.16 -5.81 -3.28
CA LEU A 246 -11.82 -4.67 -2.42
C LEU A 246 -10.47 -4.02 -2.76
N ASP A 247 -9.72 -4.58 -3.72
CA ASP A 247 -8.38 -4.16 -4.12
C ASP A 247 -8.37 -3.02 -5.13
N ASP A 248 -9.41 -2.90 -5.97
CA ASP A 248 -9.51 -1.83 -6.95
C ASP A 248 -10.26 -0.62 -6.40
N VAL A 249 -9.54 0.43 -6.08
CA VAL A 249 -10.08 1.69 -5.56
C VAL A 249 -10.41 2.67 -6.70
N GLN A 250 -9.86 2.48 -7.90
CA GLN A 250 -9.94 3.46 -8.99
C GLN A 250 -10.96 3.11 -10.08
N GLY A 251 -11.40 1.85 -10.19
CA GLY A 251 -12.37 1.40 -11.18
C GLY A 251 -13.80 1.88 -10.88
N GLN A 252 -14.59 2.15 -11.92
CA GLN A 252 -16.02 2.48 -11.77
C GLN A 252 -16.82 1.34 -11.13
N ASP A 253 -16.35 0.10 -11.28
CA ASP A 253 -16.95 -1.11 -10.72
C ASP A 253 -16.33 -1.53 -9.36
N SER A 254 -15.46 -0.70 -8.79
CA SER A 254 -14.87 -0.96 -7.48
C SER A 254 -15.94 -1.07 -6.38
N PHE A 255 -15.73 -1.97 -5.42
CA PHE A 255 -16.56 -2.03 -4.22
C PHE A 255 -16.54 -0.72 -3.44
N PHE A 256 -15.39 -0.07 -3.43
CA PHE A 256 -15.17 1.23 -2.81
C PHE A 256 -16.19 2.31 -3.29
N SER A 257 -16.60 2.25 -4.58
CA SER A 257 -17.55 3.22 -5.15
C SER A 257 -18.95 3.17 -4.53
N ILE A 258 -19.28 2.10 -3.78
CA ILE A 258 -20.59 1.96 -3.10
C ILE A 258 -20.74 2.99 -1.97
N PHE A 259 -19.64 3.37 -1.31
CA PHE A 259 -19.66 4.40 -0.26
C PHE A 259 -19.63 5.84 -0.79
N GLY A 260 -19.89 6.03 -2.07
CA GLY A 260 -19.94 7.34 -2.71
C GLY A 260 -18.57 7.89 -3.09
N LYS A 261 -18.59 9.11 -3.59
CA LYS A 261 -17.39 9.85 -3.99
C LYS A 261 -17.35 11.16 -3.22
N PRO A 262 -16.40 11.34 -2.32
CA PRO A 262 -16.15 12.65 -1.74
C PRO A 262 -15.97 13.70 -2.83
N GLU A 263 -16.39 14.92 -2.58
CA GLU A 263 -16.36 15.98 -3.58
C GLU A 263 -14.94 16.49 -3.81
N THR A 264 -14.12 16.50 -2.72
CA THR A 264 -12.74 16.99 -2.79
C THR A 264 -11.74 15.87 -3.07
N LYS A 265 -10.57 16.22 -3.62
CA LYS A 265 -9.45 15.28 -3.81
C LYS A 265 -8.92 14.77 -2.47
N GLY A 266 -8.82 15.65 -1.47
CA GLY A 266 -8.36 15.28 -0.13
C GLY A 266 -9.32 14.34 0.59
N GLY A 267 -10.63 14.58 0.51
CA GLY A 267 -11.66 13.70 1.03
C GLY A 267 -11.62 12.31 0.41
N LYS A 268 -11.41 12.22 -0.93
CA LYS A 268 -11.22 10.95 -1.61
C LYS A 268 -9.99 10.19 -1.07
N ALA A 269 -8.86 10.86 -0.92
CA ALA A 269 -7.64 10.26 -0.38
C ALA A 269 -7.83 9.76 1.07
N GLN A 270 -8.57 10.52 1.89
CA GLN A 270 -8.88 10.12 3.27
C GLN A 270 -9.85 8.94 3.33
N LEU A 271 -10.86 8.88 2.45
CA LEU A 271 -11.75 7.73 2.35
C LEU A 271 -10.97 6.47 1.93
N GLU A 272 -10.08 6.56 0.95
CA GLU A 272 -9.17 5.47 0.56
C GLU A 272 -8.29 5.00 1.73
N LYS A 273 -7.70 5.95 2.47
CA LYS A 273 -6.90 5.65 3.66
C LYS A 273 -7.70 4.93 4.74
N LEU A 274 -8.90 5.39 5.05
CA LEU A 274 -9.81 4.75 6.01
C LEU A 274 -10.17 3.33 5.57
N PHE A 275 -10.47 3.14 4.28
CA PHE A 275 -10.84 1.84 3.70
C PHE A 275 -9.70 0.81 3.77
N HIS A 276 -8.45 1.25 3.70
CA HIS A 276 -7.26 0.40 3.84
C HIS A 276 -6.71 0.32 5.26
N SER A 277 -7.46 0.81 6.27
CA SER A 277 -7.02 0.83 7.67
C SER A 277 -7.99 0.06 8.59
N PRO A 278 -8.22 -1.25 8.34
CA PRO A 278 -9.03 -2.08 9.25
C PRO A 278 -8.31 -2.30 10.57
N THR A 279 -9.08 -2.43 11.66
CA THR A 279 -8.54 -2.56 13.02
C THR A 279 -9.38 -3.51 13.88
N CYS A 280 -8.76 -4.12 14.90
CA CYS A 280 -9.46 -4.83 15.97
C CYS A 280 -9.72 -3.96 17.21
N ASN A 281 -9.26 -2.71 17.23
CA ASN A 281 -9.45 -1.81 18.37
C ASN A 281 -10.92 -1.37 18.47
N THR A 282 -11.64 -1.90 19.46
CA THR A 282 -13.07 -1.60 19.65
C THR A 282 -13.36 -0.12 19.85
N SER A 283 -12.49 0.62 20.52
CA SER A 283 -12.70 2.05 20.74
C SER A 283 -12.64 2.83 19.41
N THR A 284 -11.66 2.53 18.57
CA THR A 284 -11.54 3.11 17.23
C THR A 284 -12.73 2.74 16.35
N LEU A 285 -13.16 1.48 16.37
CA LEU A 285 -14.33 1.03 15.62
C LEU A 285 -15.60 1.76 16.04
N LYS A 286 -15.86 1.84 17.37
CA LYS A 286 -17.00 2.57 17.92
C LYS A 286 -16.96 4.05 17.62
N ASN A 287 -15.78 4.68 17.70
CA ASN A 287 -15.60 6.10 17.36
C ASN A 287 -15.95 6.39 15.91
N ARG A 288 -15.46 5.54 14.97
CA ARG A 288 -15.82 5.65 13.55
C ARG A 288 -17.31 5.48 13.33
N GLN A 289 -17.93 4.43 13.90
CA GLN A 289 -19.35 4.18 13.82
C GLN A 289 -20.19 5.37 14.30
N GLN A 290 -19.88 5.86 15.50
CA GLN A 290 -20.64 6.96 16.10
C GLN A 290 -20.52 8.24 15.28
N THR A 291 -19.33 8.51 14.71
CA THR A 291 -19.10 9.65 13.83
C THR A 291 -19.89 9.52 12.53
N ILE A 292 -19.85 8.35 11.88
CA ILE A 292 -20.61 8.11 10.65
C ILE A 292 -22.12 8.24 10.93
N LYS A 293 -22.60 7.65 12.03
CA LYS A 293 -24.01 7.73 12.44
C LYS A 293 -24.45 9.17 12.70
N PHE A 294 -23.62 9.98 13.36
CA PHE A 294 -23.86 11.40 13.57
C PHE A 294 -24.11 12.12 12.24
N PHE A 295 -23.31 11.84 11.21
CA PHE A 295 -23.49 12.44 9.89
C PHE A 295 -24.70 11.88 9.12
N GLN A 296 -25.10 10.63 9.35
CA GLN A 296 -26.35 10.11 8.81
C GLN A 296 -27.58 10.85 9.34
N GLU A 297 -27.53 11.27 10.61
CA GLU A 297 -28.61 12.00 11.29
C GLU A 297 -28.60 13.51 10.97
N ASN A 298 -27.44 14.07 10.54
CA ASN A 298 -27.21 15.49 10.33
C ASN A 298 -26.58 15.76 8.95
N GLU A 299 -27.32 15.47 7.88
CA GLU A 299 -26.80 15.54 6.50
C GLU A 299 -26.47 16.97 6.01
N GLU A 300 -27.07 18.01 6.61
CA GLU A 300 -26.88 19.40 6.18
C GLU A 300 -25.72 20.13 6.88
N ILE A 301 -25.05 19.46 7.83
CA ILE A 301 -24.03 20.11 8.67
C ILE A 301 -22.74 20.43 7.91
N LEU A 302 -22.40 19.67 6.87
CA LEU A 302 -21.17 19.82 6.14
C LEU A 302 -21.41 20.53 4.79
N ASN A 303 -20.91 21.76 4.68
CA ASN A 303 -20.93 22.52 3.44
C ASN A 303 -19.57 22.38 2.73
N ILE A 304 -19.53 21.62 1.62
CA ILE A 304 -18.29 21.31 0.92
C ILE A 304 -18.09 22.28 -0.25
N LYS A 305 -17.16 23.21 -0.08
CA LYS A 305 -16.76 24.18 -1.11
C LYS A 305 -15.56 23.64 -1.92
N ARG A 306 -15.77 22.61 -2.74
CA ARG A 306 -14.73 21.89 -3.49
C ARG A 306 -13.69 22.79 -4.15
N LYS A 307 -14.14 23.79 -4.92
CA LYS A 307 -13.22 24.69 -5.65
C LYS A 307 -12.27 25.44 -4.72
N GLN A 308 -12.77 25.87 -3.57
CA GLN A 308 -11.99 26.58 -2.55
C GLN A 308 -10.93 25.64 -1.94
N LEU A 309 -11.32 24.44 -1.50
CA LEU A 309 -10.44 23.47 -0.85
C LEU A 309 -9.36 22.94 -1.79
N ASP A 310 -9.74 22.57 -3.03
CA ASP A 310 -8.78 22.15 -4.05
C ASP A 310 -7.79 23.28 -4.40
N PHE A 311 -8.23 24.54 -4.39
CA PHE A 311 -7.37 25.70 -4.65
C PHE A 311 -6.41 25.98 -3.48
N ILE A 312 -6.84 25.83 -2.22
CA ILE A 312 -5.96 25.98 -1.05
C ILE A 312 -4.80 24.97 -1.13
N SER A 313 -5.09 23.71 -1.45
CA SER A 313 -4.06 22.68 -1.67
C SER A 313 -3.10 23.09 -2.79
N PHE A 314 -3.62 23.54 -3.93
CA PHE A 314 -2.82 24.04 -5.04
C PHE A 314 -1.96 25.26 -4.65
N TYR A 315 -2.52 26.20 -3.86
CA TYR A 315 -1.80 27.39 -3.37
C TYR A 315 -0.58 27.02 -2.53
N PHE A 316 -0.73 26.05 -1.59
CA PHE A 316 0.39 25.60 -0.75
C PHE A 316 1.46 24.81 -1.50
N ASP A 317 1.10 24.14 -2.60
CA ASP A 317 2.00 23.33 -3.44
C ASP A 317 2.60 24.13 -4.60
N SER A 318 2.10 25.35 -4.85
CA SER A 318 2.56 26.18 -5.97
C SER A 318 4.00 26.66 -5.77
N SER A 319 4.78 26.68 -6.87
CA SER A 319 6.18 27.15 -6.90
C SER A 319 6.33 28.67 -6.98
N VAL A 320 5.26 29.43 -6.70
CA VAL A 320 5.32 30.90 -6.66
C VAL A 320 6.34 31.33 -5.62
N ILE A 321 7.29 32.21 -5.99
CA ILE A 321 8.36 32.68 -5.13
C ILE A 321 7.77 33.38 -3.91
N ILE A 322 8.11 32.88 -2.72
CA ILE A 322 7.68 33.47 -1.45
C ILE A 322 8.43 34.78 -1.28
N SER A 323 7.70 35.89 -1.13
CA SER A 323 8.29 37.20 -0.94
C SER A 323 9.11 37.27 0.37
N SER A 324 10.17 38.07 0.37
CA SER A 324 11.02 38.27 1.55
C SER A 324 10.27 38.86 2.74
N ALA A 325 10.71 38.57 3.97
CA ALA A 325 10.08 38.97 5.22
C ALA A 325 10.16 40.46 5.53
N THR A 326 10.81 41.30 4.71
CA THR A 326 10.93 42.73 4.96
C THR A 326 9.75 43.48 4.38
N LEU A 327 9.11 44.33 5.20
CA LEU A 327 7.93 45.13 4.82
C LEU A 327 8.18 46.01 3.58
N LEU A 328 9.41 46.51 3.40
CA LEU A 328 9.81 47.35 2.25
C LEU A 328 9.85 46.52 0.94
N ASP A 329 10.45 45.34 0.96
CA ASP A 329 10.51 44.48 -0.21
C ASP A 329 9.12 43.91 -0.57
N ALA A 330 8.31 43.63 0.46
CA ALA A 330 6.94 43.20 0.32
C ALA A 330 6.06 44.30 -0.32
N PHE A 331 6.23 45.56 0.09
CA PHE A 331 5.52 46.69 -0.50
C PHE A 331 5.93 46.94 -1.97
N LEU A 332 7.22 46.95 -2.25
CA LEU A 332 7.76 47.16 -3.60
C LEU A 332 7.33 46.02 -4.55
N SER A 333 7.32 44.78 -4.07
CA SER A 333 6.87 43.63 -4.85
C SER A 333 5.36 43.66 -5.10
N SER A 334 4.55 44.06 -4.12
CA SER A 334 3.10 44.18 -4.26
C SER A 334 2.71 45.25 -5.28
N VAL A 335 3.35 46.44 -5.25
CA VAL A 335 3.13 47.52 -6.23
C VAL A 335 3.54 47.03 -7.65
N LYS A 336 4.69 46.38 -7.80
CA LYS A 336 5.17 45.86 -9.06
C LYS A 336 4.27 44.76 -9.63
N ASN A 337 3.76 43.84 -8.79
CA ASN A 337 2.91 42.73 -9.19
C ASN A 337 1.48 43.16 -9.52
N LYS A 338 0.91 44.12 -8.78
CA LYS A 338 -0.42 44.70 -9.03
C LYS A 338 -0.48 45.45 -10.37
N TRP A 339 0.65 46.05 -10.79
CA TRP A 339 0.74 46.73 -12.10
C TRP A 339 0.91 45.78 -13.29
N ARG A 340 1.24 44.49 -13.05
CA ARG A 340 1.50 43.50 -14.13
C ARG A 340 0.41 42.44 -14.31
N GLU A 341 -0.66 42.43 -13.50
CA GLU A 341 -1.71 41.38 -13.50
C GLU A 341 -1.09 39.97 -13.65
N SER A 342 -0.06 39.67 -12.86
CA SER A 342 0.64 38.39 -13.00
C SER A 342 -0.20 37.25 -12.42
N ASN A 343 -0.17 36.06 -13.08
CA ASN A 343 -0.81 34.86 -12.57
C ASN A 343 -0.41 34.56 -11.11
N ASP A 344 0.80 34.91 -10.71
CA ASP A 344 1.32 34.72 -9.35
C ASP A 344 0.59 35.57 -8.30
N TYR A 345 0.26 36.81 -8.65
CA TYR A 345 -0.51 37.68 -7.77
C TYR A 345 -1.93 37.15 -7.56
N TYR A 346 -2.58 36.67 -8.62
CA TYR A 346 -3.90 36.07 -8.55
C TYR A 346 -3.89 34.80 -7.67
N ILE A 347 -2.85 33.95 -7.78
CA ILE A 347 -2.72 32.75 -6.97
C ILE A 347 -2.56 33.10 -5.49
N MET A 348 -1.72 34.08 -5.16
CA MET A 348 -1.52 34.56 -3.78
C MET A 348 -2.81 35.15 -3.22
N GLU A 349 -3.42 36.13 -3.88
CA GLU A 349 -4.63 36.83 -3.41
C GLU A 349 -5.79 35.85 -3.22
N THR A 350 -6.06 35.00 -4.22
CA THR A 350 -7.14 34.03 -4.14
C THR A 350 -6.87 32.97 -3.08
N GLY A 351 -5.61 32.51 -2.97
CA GLY A 351 -5.20 31.53 -1.97
C GLY A 351 -5.38 32.03 -0.55
N ILE A 352 -4.93 33.27 -0.25
CA ILE A 352 -5.05 33.88 1.05
C ILE A 352 -6.54 34.06 1.43
N ARG A 353 -7.35 34.58 0.51
CA ARG A 353 -8.78 34.71 0.71
C ARG A 353 -9.47 33.39 1.01
N PHE A 354 -9.17 32.35 0.21
CA PHE A 354 -9.76 31.04 0.42
C PHE A 354 -9.32 30.39 1.73
N VAL A 355 -8.09 30.60 2.19
CA VAL A 355 -7.65 30.17 3.51
C VAL A 355 -8.43 30.84 4.61
N HIS A 356 -8.62 32.16 4.52
CA HIS A 356 -9.41 32.94 5.51
C HIS A 356 -10.88 32.48 5.58
N ASP A 357 -11.53 32.32 4.40
CA ASP A 357 -12.89 31.80 4.33
C ASP A 357 -12.99 30.38 4.91
N PHE A 358 -11.99 29.53 4.64
CA PHE A 358 -11.89 28.18 5.18
C PHE A 358 -11.79 28.17 6.72
N LEU A 359 -10.99 29.03 7.30
CA LEU A 359 -10.89 29.14 8.76
C LEU A 359 -12.23 29.53 9.40
N LYS A 360 -12.98 30.47 8.78
CA LYS A 360 -14.34 30.82 9.22
C LYS A 360 -15.32 29.64 9.09
N ASP A 361 -15.28 28.93 7.95
CA ASP A 361 -16.12 27.75 7.74
C ASP A 361 -15.80 26.68 8.80
N MET A 362 -14.53 26.43 9.13
CA MET A 362 -14.10 25.47 10.15
C MET A 362 -14.54 25.88 11.56
N HIS A 363 -14.45 27.17 11.89
CA HIS A 363 -14.93 27.68 13.16
C HIS A 363 -16.44 27.49 13.30
N GLN A 364 -17.22 27.82 12.26
CA GLN A 364 -18.65 27.61 12.22
C GLN A 364 -19.00 26.15 12.36
N LEU A 365 -18.37 25.27 11.55
CA LEU A 365 -18.58 23.82 11.58
C LEU A 365 -18.33 23.24 12.98
N SER A 366 -17.22 23.60 13.63
CA SER A 366 -16.91 23.11 14.97
C SER A 366 -17.95 23.51 16.01
N THR A 367 -18.48 24.75 15.88
CA THR A 367 -19.51 25.28 16.75
C THR A 367 -20.86 24.58 16.54
N GLU A 368 -21.24 24.32 15.30
CA GLU A 368 -22.46 23.60 14.94
C GLU A 368 -22.41 22.15 15.41
N ILE A 369 -21.27 21.46 15.18
CA ILE A 369 -21.07 20.11 15.71
C ILE A 369 -21.29 20.09 17.23
N GLN A 370 -20.68 20.99 17.98
CA GLN A 370 -20.80 21.01 19.45
C GLN A 370 -22.25 21.26 19.93
N LYS A 371 -23.03 22.09 19.23
CA LYS A 371 -24.43 22.34 19.56
C LYS A 371 -25.32 21.09 19.46
N LEU A 372 -24.99 20.17 18.58
CA LEU A 372 -25.75 18.95 18.31
C LEU A 372 -25.41 17.78 19.25
N LYS A 373 -24.68 18.03 20.34
CA LYS A 373 -24.25 17.02 21.32
C LYS A 373 -23.57 15.81 20.65
N PRO A 374 -22.45 16.02 19.99
CA PRO A 374 -21.75 14.97 19.22
C PRO A 374 -21.22 13.86 20.14
N PRO A 375 -20.92 12.66 19.59
CA PRO A 375 -20.15 11.65 20.29
C PRO A 375 -18.82 12.18 20.80
N SER A 376 -18.28 11.59 21.87
CA SER A 376 -17.07 12.06 22.56
C SER A 376 -15.87 12.28 21.63
N TYR A 377 -15.66 11.36 20.70
CA TYR A 377 -14.58 11.48 19.70
C TYR A 377 -14.77 12.68 18.76
N LEU A 378 -15.97 12.87 18.22
CA LEU A 378 -16.27 14.00 17.35
C LEU A 378 -16.26 15.33 18.12
N SER A 379 -16.66 15.30 19.39
CA SER A 379 -16.54 16.45 20.30
C SER A 379 -15.07 16.87 20.49
N SER A 380 -14.17 15.88 20.67
CA SER A 380 -12.73 16.18 20.77
C SER A 380 -12.15 16.74 19.48
N ILE A 381 -12.60 16.27 18.32
CA ILE A 381 -12.19 16.84 17.02
C ILE A 381 -12.66 18.29 16.92
N ALA A 382 -13.92 18.57 17.23
CA ALA A 382 -14.46 19.93 17.18
C ALA A 382 -13.74 20.87 18.16
N PHE A 383 -13.38 20.38 19.35
CA PHE A 383 -12.57 21.13 20.31
C PHE A 383 -11.16 21.42 19.77
N ASN A 384 -10.49 20.44 19.20
CA ASN A 384 -9.15 20.62 18.63
C ASN A 384 -9.15 21.60 17.44
N ILE A 385 -10.21 21.62 16.63
CA ILE A 385 -10.39 22.62 15.57
C ILE A 385 -10.40 24.02 16.20
N GLN A 386 -11.23 24.24 17.23
CA GLN A 386 -11.32 25.54 17.90
C GLN A 386 -10.02 25.94 18.58
N GLU A 387 -9.35 25.01 19.25
CA GLU A 387 -8.05 25.25 19.88
C GLU A 387 -7.00 25.66 18.82
N THR A 388 -6.98 24.99 17.68
CA THR A 388 -6.03 25.29 16.59
C THR A 388 -6.31 26.69 16.01
N ILE A 389 -7.56 27.04 15.73
CA ILE A 389 -7.94 28.34 15.19
C ILE A 389 -7.63 29.46 16.22
N ASN A 390 -7.82 29.19 17.50
CA ASN A 390 -7.54 30.17 18.58
C ASN A 390 -6.04 30.36 18.91
N LYS A 391 -5.13 29.61 18.25
CA LYS A 391 -3.69 29.87 18.37
C LYS A 391 -3.39 31.32 17.98
N LYS A 392 -2.54 32.00 18.76
CA LYS A 392 -2.26 33.43 18.62
C LYS A 392 -2.05 33.89 17.16
N ASN A 393 -1.20 33.20 16.44
CA ASN A 393 -0.82 33.61 15.08
C ASN A 393 -1.96 33.44 14.06
N LEU A 394 -2.78 32.36 14.19
CA LEU A 394 -3.95 32.14 13.33
C LEU A 394 -5.06 33.14 13.62
N ARG A 395 -5.30 33.44 14.90
CA ARG A 395 -6.28 34.43 15.32
C ARG A 395 -5.88 35.82 14.87
N GLU A 396 -4.61 36.23 15.03
CA GLU A 396 -4.10 37.52 14.52
C GLU A 396 -4.26 37.64 13.00
N PHE A 397 -4.11 36.53 12.24
CA PHE A 397 -4.39 36.51 10.81
C PHE A 397 -5.89 36.64 10.51
N ASP A 398 -6.76 35.92 11.20
CA ASP A 398 -8.21 35.91 10.96
C ASP A 398 -8.85 37.26 11.32
N ASP A 399 -8.48 37.83 12.48
CA ASP A 399 -8.97 39.14 12.95
C ASP A 399 -8.37 40.32 12.14
N GLY A 400 -7.16 40.17 11.62
CA GLY A 400 -6.41 41.25 10.94
C GLY A 400 -6.54 41.24 9.42
N PHE A 401 -7.12 40.19 8.82
CA PHE A 401 -7.25 40.15 7.38
C PHE A 401 -8.42 41.00 6.87
N ASP A 402 -8.06 42.11 6.22
CA ASP A 402 -9.00 42.94 5.47
C ASP A 402 -8.61 42.94 3.98
N GLN A 403 -9.47 42.40 3.13
CA GLN A 403 -9.29 42.31 1.70
C GLN A 403 -9.08 43.67 1.03
N HIS A 404 -9.55 44.75 1.65
CA HIS A 404 -9.46 46.12 1.15
C HIS A 404 -8.38 46.95 1.82
N SER A 405 -7.61 46.35 2.76
CA SER A 405 -6.56 47.08 3.48
C SER A 405 -5.39 47.41 2.54
N PHE A 406 -5.13 48.70 2.38
CA PHE A 406 -3.95 49.22 1.72
C PHE A 406 -2.68 49.14 2.58
N PHE A 407 -2.82 48.84 3.87
CA PHE A 407 -1.73 48.96 4.85
C PHE A 407 -0.91 47.66 5.02
N VAL A 408 -1.46 46.51 4.73
CA VAL A 408 -0.73 45.23 4.82
C VAL A 408 -0.60 44.63 3.43
N PRO A 409 0.62 44.48 2.91
CA PRO A 409 0.85 43.88 1.60
C PRO A 409 0.43 42.42 1.56
N ILE A 410 -0.21 41.98 0.50
CA ILE A 410 -0.60 40.57 0.26
C ILE A 410 0.60 39.60 0.42
N SER A 411 1.79 40.04 0.04
CA SER A 411 3.03 39.29 0.18
C SER A 411 3.41 38.98 1.64
N SER A 412 3.01 39.83 2.60
CA SER A 412 3.23 39.56 4.03
C SER A 412 2.31 38.43 4.53
N TYR A 413 1.05 38.44 4.11
CA TYR A 413 0.12 37.33 4.40
C TYR A 413 0.56 36.01 3.71
N ASP A 414 1.04 36.08 2.47
CA ASP A 414 1.58 34.92 1.76
C ASP A 414 2.75 34.30 2.51
N PHE A 415 3.71 35.10 2.97
CA PHE A 415 4.82 34.64 3.78
C PHE A 415 4.33 34.01 5.10
N LEU A 416 3.41 34.66 5.82
CA LEU A 416 2.85 34.16 7.07
C LEU A 416 2.19 32.77 6.87
N LEU A 417 1.33 32.66 5.86
CA LEU A 417 0.58 31.43 5.60
C LEU A 417 1.49 30.29 5.14
N ARG A 418 2.42 30.55 4.21
CA ARG A 418 3.26 29.47 3.65
C ARG A 418 4.46 29.10 4.52
N LYS A 419 4.92 29.97 5.42
CA LYS A 419 6.09 29.69 6.27
C LYS A 419 5.69 29.38 7.71
N THR A 420 4.83 30.16 8.30
CA THR A 420 4.54 30.08 9.75
C THR A 420 3.29 29.22 10.02
N LEU A 421 2.21 29.41 9.27
CA LEU A 421 0.91 28.82 9.53
C LEU A 421 0.60 27.58 8.66
N LYS A 422 1.48 27.26 7.70
CA LYS A 422 1.24 26.15 6.76
C LYS A 422 0.88 24.86 7.46
N GLN A 423 1.59 24.50 8.52
CA GLN A 423 1.37 23.26 9.24
C GLN A 423 0.01 23.20 9.92
N ASP A 424 -0.38 24.27 10.61
CA ASP A 424 -1.69 24.34 11.30
C ASP A 424 -2.85 24.27 10.31
N ILE A 425 -2.74 24.99 9.18
CA ILE A 425 -3.78 24.99 8.13
C ILE A 425 -3.86 23.62 7.44
N THR A 426 -2.72 22.98 7.16
CA THR A 426 -2.70 21.64 6.56
C THR A 426 -3.35 20.62 7.51
N GLN A 427 -3.11 20.71 8.82
CA GLN A 427 -3.79 19.86 9.81
C GLN A 427 -5.31 20.08 9.82
N LEU A 428 -5.77 21.32 9.74
CA LEU A 428 -7.21 21.61 9.64
C LEU A 428 -7.83 21.08 8.34
N LEU A 429 -7.11 21.16 7.21
CA LEU A 429 -7.54 20.56 5.96
C LEU A 429 -7.65 19.02 6.07
N ASP A 430 -6.67 18.37 6.67
CA ASP A 430 -6.69 16.92 6.89
C ASP A 430 -7.86 16.48 7.76
N VAL A 431 -8.14 17.23 8.82
CA VAL A 431 -9.32 17.03 9.68
C VAL A 431 -10.62 17.22 8.87
N PHE A 432 -10.72 18.28 8.07
CA PHE A 432 -11.89 18.49 7.21
C PHE A 432 -12.10 17.34 6.23
N TYR A 433 -11.04 16.89 5.55
CA TYR A 433 -11.10 15.77 4.61
C TYR A 433 -11.50 14.44 5.29
N GLN A 434 -11.06 14.25 6.54
CA GLN A 434 -11.50 13.11 7.35
C GLN A 434 -12.99 13.18 7.68
N LEU A 435 -13.49 14.36 8.07
CA LEU A 435 -14.92 14.57 8.32
C LEU A 435 -15.75 14.39 7.04
N GLU A 436 -15.27 14.88 5.90
CA GLU A 436 -15.91 14.68 4.60
C GLU A 436 -16.00 13.20 4.24
N ALA A 437 -14.96 12.40 4.52
CA ALA A 437 -14.99 10.96 4.29
C ALA A 437 -16.07 10.27 5.15
N PHE A 438 -16.14 10.57 6.45
CA PHE A 438 -17.19 10.02 7.33
C PHE A 438 -18.60 10.48 6.93
N TYR A 439 -18.75 11.73 6.54
CA TYR A 439 -20.00 12.27 6.01
C TYR A 439 -20.47 11.54 4.76
N THR A 440 -19.57 11.31 3.81
CA THR A 440 -19.88 10.61 2.56
C THR A 440 -20.31 9.18 2.82
N ILE A 441 -19.59 8.44 3.70
CA ILE A 441 -19.99 7.08 4.11
C ILE A 441 -21.37 7.10 4.77
N GLY A 442 -21.63 8.07 5.66
CA GLY A 442 -22.91 8.21 6.36
C GLY A 442 -24.07 8.41 5.39
N LYS A 443 -23.94 9.35 4.49
CA LYS A 443 -24.96 9.69 3.49
C LYS A 443 -25.27 8.51 2.57
N GLU A 444 -24.25 7.88 1.97
CA GLU A 444 -24.46 6.77 1.03
C GLU A 444 -24.98 5.51 1.72
N SER A 445 -24.46 5.18 2.91
CA SER A 445 -24.92 3.99 3.65
C SER A 445 -26.40 4.08 4.08
N LYS A 446 -26.94 5.28 4.29
CA LYS A 446 -28.35 5.50 4.54
C LYS A 446 -29.21 5.16 3.30
N HIS A 447 -28.79 5.60 2.12
CA HIS A 447 -29.46 5.28 0.86
C HIS A 447 -29.45 3.77 0.57
N LEU A 448 -28.40 3.07 0.98
CA LEU A 448 -28.22 1.63 0.78
C LEU A 448 -28.95 0.78 1.85
N ASN A 449 -29.53 1.38 2.88
CA ASN A 449 -30.09 0.70 4.05
C ASN A 449 -29.08 -0.23 4.75
N PHE A 450 -27.80 0.17 4.82
CA PHE A 450 -26.78 -0.56 5.56
C PHE A 450 -26.87 -0.25 7.05
N ASN A 451 -26.62 -1.26 7.88
CA ASN A 451 -26.67 -1.13 9.34
C ASN A 451 -25.29 -1.28 9.96
N PHE A 452 -25.15 -0.76 11.17
CA PHE A 452 -23.87 -0.85 11.89
C PHE A 452 -23.72 -2.18 12.63
N PRO A 453 -22.53 -2.80 12.63
CA PRO A 453 -22.26 -3.99 13.42
C PRO A 453 -22.23 -3.68 14.92
N GLU A 454 -22.70 -4.64 15.74
CA GLU A 454 -22.56 -4.65 17.20
C GLU A 454 -21.30 -5.45 17.57
N TYR A 455 -20.39 -4.86 18.35
CA TYR A 455 -19.19 -5.56 18.82
C TYR A 455 -19.40 -6.19 20.17
N THR A 456 -19.05 -7.50 20.29
CA THR A 456 -19.04 -8.20 21.58
C THR A 456 -17.72 -7.97 22.28
N ASN A 457 -17.79 -7.79 23.62
CA ASN A 457 -16.59 -7.72 24.45
C ASN A 457 -16.10 -9.12 24.89
N ASP A 458 -16.78 -10.18 24.46
CA ASP A 458 -16.44 -11.55 24.81
C ASP A 458 -15.19 -12.01 24.04
N ILE A 459 -14.33 -12.74 24.72
CA ILE A 459 -13.14 -13.40 24.13
C ILE A 459 -13.56 -14.51 23.17
N LYS A 460 -14.80 -15.03 23.32
CA LYS A 460 -15.34 -16.12 22.49
C LYS A 460 -15.67 -15.66 21.09
N THR A 461 -15.36 -16.53 20.13
CA THR A 461 -15.72 -16.27 18.72
C THR A 461 -17.25 -16.24 18.52
N HIS A 462 -17.71 -15.18 17.89
CA HIS A 462 -19.11 -14.98 17.59
C HIS A 462 -19.28 -14.14 16.32
N ILE A 463 -20.03 -14.65 15.36
CA ILE A 463 -20.49 -13.90 14.19
C ILE A 463 -21.95 -14.28 13.97
N GLU A 464 -22.84 -13.32 14.11
CA GLU A 464 -24.27 -13.46 13.84
C GLU A 464 -24.65 -12.41 12.80
N LEU A 465 -25.23 -12.85 11.71
CA LEU A 465 -25.67 -12.04 10.58
C LEU A 465 -27.14 -12.34 10.28
N GLU A 466 -27.94 -11.30 10.26
CA GLU A 466 -29.34 -11.36 9.82
C GLU A 466 -29.51 -10.54 8.54
N GLY A 467 -30.15 -11.13 7.55
CA GLY A 467 -30.47 -10.44 6.32
C GLY A 467 -29.26 -10.01 5.49
N LEU A 468 -28.18 -10.80 5.49
CA LEU A 468 -26.99 -10.53 4.68
C LEU A 468 -27.31 -10.59 3.19
N ILE A 469 -26.94 -9.56 2.45
CA ILE A 469 -27.06 -9.46 0.99
C ILE A 469 -25.70 -9.16 0.34
N HIS A 470 -25.54 -9.54 -0.92
CA HIS A 470 -24.38 -9.07 -1.69
C HIS A 470 -24.67 -7.68 -2.26
N PRO A 471 -23.91 -6.62 -1.88
CA PRO A 471 -24.29 -5.23 -2.13
C PRO A 471 -24.30 -4.81 -3.61
N LYS A 472 -23.63 -5.56 -4.48
CA LYS A 472 -23.59 -5.29 -5.93
C LYS A 472 -24.62 -6.12 -6.73
N ILE A 473 -25.36 -7.00 -6.09
CA ILE A 473 -26.37 -7.81 -6.78
C ILE A 473 -27.74 -7.16 -6.61
N GLN A 474 -28.34 -6.78 -7.73
CA GLN A 474 -29.72 -6.27 -7.73
C GLN A 474 -30.67 -7.38 -7.28
N ASN A 475 -31.63 -7.05 -6.40
CA ASN A 475 -32.61 -7.99 -5.83
C ASN A 475 -31.93 -9.21 -5.16
N ALA A 476 -30.80 -9.01 -4.50
CA ALA A 476 -30.10 -10.07 -3.76
C ALA A 476 -31.03 -10.68 -2.69
N VAL A 477 -31.03 -12.01 -2.59
CA VAL A 477 -31.79 -12.73 -1.57
C VAL A 477 -31.05 -12.65 -0.24
N ALA A 478 -31.74 -12.13 0.77
CA ALA A 478 -31.17 -11.99 2.11
C ALA A 478 -31.08 -13.35 2.82
N ASN A 479 -29.94 -13.59 3.48
CA ASN A 479 -29.64 -14.81 4.20
C ASN A 479 -29.20 -14.53 5.64
N ASN A 480 -29.57 -15.43 6.57
CA ASN A 480 -29.11 -15.40 7.95
C ASN A 480 -27.97 -16.40 8.13
N PHE A 481 -26.97 -16.02 8.91
CA PHE A 481 -25.82 -16.87 9.14
C PHE A 481 -25.25 -16.69 10.55
N TYR A 482 -24.77 -17.79 11.12
CA TYR A 482 -24.27 -17.80 12.49
C TYR A 482 -23.01 -18.67 12.62
N LEU A 483 -22.00 -18.18 13.32
CA LEU A 483 -20.80 -18.91 13.74
C LEU A 483 -20.53 -18.61 15.20
N SER A 484 -20.12 -19.62 15.96
CA SER A 484 -19.77 -19.51 17.37
C SER A 484 -18.53 -20.33 17.71
N GLU A 485 -18.04 -20.24 18.93
CA GLU A 485 -16.93 -21.07 19.38
C GLU A 485 -17.25 -22.57 19.36
N LYS A 486 -18.52 -22.94 19.54
CA LYS A 486 -18.99 -24.33 19.51
C LYS A 486 -19.21 -24.84 18.10
N GLU A 487 -19.65 -23.98 17.20
CA GLU A 487 -19.93 -24.23 15.79
C GLU A 487 -19.09 -23.26 14.99
N ASN A 488 -17.77 -23.52 14.91
CA ASN A 488 -16.80 -22.61 14.30
C ASN A 488 -16.47 -22.93 12.84
N ILE A 489 -16.96 -24.07 12.30
CA ILE A 489 -16.78 -24.45 10.91
C ILE A 489 -18.14 -24.64 10.24
N CYS A 490 -18.41 -23.89 9.19
CA CYS A 490 -19.50 -24.11 8.26
C CYS A 490 -19.02 -24.86 7.03
N PHE A 491 -19.53 -26.06 6.80
CA PHE A 491 -19.34 -26.78 5.53
C PHE A 491 -20.52 -26.45 4.61
N LEU A 492 -20.22 -25.73 3.50
CA LEU A 492 -21.24 -25.18 2.59
C LEU A 492 -21.30 -26.01 1.30
N THR A 493 -22.49 -26.58 1.01
CA THR A 493 -22.72 -27.34 -0.20
C THR A 493 -23.75 -26.68 -1.14
N GLY A 494 -23.97 -27.24 -2.30
CA GLY A 494 -24.97 -26.79 -3.28
C GLY A 494 -24.44 -26.79 -4.70
N ALA A 495 -25.37 -26.73 -5.64
CA ALA A 495 -25.07 -26.76 -7.06
C ALA A 495 -24.23 -25.53 -7.50
N ASN A 496 -23.55 -25.67 -8.63
CA ASN A 496 -22.95 -24.52 -9.28
C ASN A 496 -24.05 -23.52 -9.67
N MET A 497 -23.75 -22.22 -9.59
CA MET A 497 -24.68 -21.11 -9.81
C MET A 497 -25.76 -20.94 -8.71
N ALA A 498 -25.80 -21.77 -7.66
CA ALA A 498 -26.76 -21.63 -6.56
C ALA A 498 -26.49 -20.44 -5.63
N GLY A 499 -25.34 -19.75 -5.77
CA GLY A 499 -25.01 -18.54 -5.01
C GLY A 499 -23.93 -18.70 -3.94
N LYS A 500 -23.23 -19.86 -3.86
CA LYS A 500 -22.16 -20.13 -2.87
C LYS A 500 -21.09 -19.02 -2.85
N SER A 501 -20.40 -18.80 -3.95
CA SER A 501 -19.31 -17.81 -4.03
C SER A 501 -19.79 -16.37 -3.81
N SER A 502 -21.01 -16.02 -4.24
CA SER A 502 -21.61 -14.71 -3.96
C SER A 502 -21.86 -14.50 -2.48
N PHE A 503 -22.32 -15.53 -1.77
CA PHE A 503 -22.53 -15.51 -0.32
C PHE A 503 -21.19 -15.40 0.42
N LEU A 504 -20.18 -16.18 0.04
CA LEU A 504 -18.83 -16.13 0.62
C LEU A 504 -18.22 -14.74 0.49
N LYS A 505 -18.37 -14.12 -0.68
CA LYS A 505 -17.93 -12.73 -0.91
C LYS A 505 -18.72 -11.74 -0.03
N ALA A 506 -20.06 -11.84 0.02
CA ALA A 506 -20.87 -10.98 0.86
C ALA A 506 -20.50 -11.08 2.34
N PHE A 507 -20.27 -12.31 2.83
CA PHE A 507 -19.80 -12.55 4.20
C PHE A 507 -18.42 -11.93 4.46
N GLY A 508 -17.45 -12.17 3.59
CA GLY A 508 -16.11 -11.59 3.71
C GLY A 508 -16.13 -10.06 3.69
N ILE A 509 -16.94 -9.46 2.81
CA ILE A 509 -17.15 -8.02 2.75
C ILE A 509 -17.73 -7.49 4.06
N ALA A 510 -18.77 -8.13 4.61
CA ALA A 510 -19.39 -7.71 5.87
C ALA A 510 -18.41 -7.77 7.04
N VAL A 511 -17.58 -8.82 7.14
CA VAL A 511 -16.53 -8.95 8.14
C VAL A 511 -15.46 -7.85 7.98
N TYR A 512 -15.04 -7.57 6.75
CA TYR A 512 -14.05 -6.52 6.49
C TYR A 512 -14.57 -5.12 6.87
N LEU A 513 -15.80 -4.79 6.44
CA LEU A 513 -16.46 -3.52 6.77
C LEU A 513 -16.67 -3.36 8.28
N ALA A 514 -17.03 -4.44 8.98
CA ALA A 514 -17.13 -4.42 10.42
C ALA A 514 -15.81 -4.06 11.10
N HIS A 515 -14.66 -4.52 10.58
CA HIS A 515 -13.34 -4.15 11.10
C HIS A 515 -12.82 -2.78 10.57
N LEU A 516 -13.58 -2.09 9.73
CA LEU A 516 -13.41 -0.68 9.43
C LEU A 516 -14.24 0.23 10.34
N GLY A 517 -15.23 -0.30 11.05
CA GLY A 517 -16.25 0.47 11.76
C GLY A 517 -17.31 1.06 10.82
N PHE A 518 -17.46 0.51 9.62
CA PHE A 518 -18.38 0.96 8.59
C PHE A 518 -19.74 0.24 8.67
N PRO A 519 -20.79 0.81 8.11
CA PRO A 519 -22.05 0.11 7.90
C PRO A 519 -21.89 -1.09 6.97
N ILE A 520 -22.65 -2.14 7.23
CA ILE A 520 -22.54 -3.44 6.56
C ILE A 520 -23.81 -3.76 5.78
N PRO A 521 -23.75 -4.59 4.71
CA PRO A 521 -24.90 -4.96 3.88
C PRO A 521 -25.73 -6.09 4.54
N ALA A 522 -26.20 -5.86 5.75
CA ALA A 522 -27.05 -6.77 6.49
C ALA A 522 -28.04 -6.01 7.37
N SER A 523 -29.16 -6.65 7.75
CA SER A 523 -30.14 -6.05 8.65
C SER A 523 -29.61 -5.92 10.08
N ARG A 524 -28.80 -6.90 10.51
CA ARG A 524 -28.12 -6.89 11.81
C ARG A 524 -26.84 -7.72 11.74
N MET A 525 -25.81 -7.29 12.47
CA MET A 525 -24.60 -8.05 12.68
C MET A 525 -24.13 -7.90 14.12
N LYS A 526 -23.78 -9.05 14.74
CA LYS A 526 -23.08 -9.09 16.00
C LYS A 526 -21.78 -9.86 15.79
N ILE A 527 -20.64 -9.25 16.13
CA ILE A 527 -19.35 -9.81 15.81
C ILE A 527 -18.34 -9.63 16.98
N SER A 528 -17.55 -10.68 17.25
CA SER A 528 -16.35 -10.57 18.07
C SER A 528 -15.19 -10.09 17.22
N GLN A 529 -14.11 -9.63 17.89
CA GLN A 529 -12.91 -9.16 17.20
C GLN A 529 -12.09 -10.31 16.67
N PHE A 530 -11.58 -10.14 15.45
CA PHE A 530 -10.64 -11.05 14.81
C PHE A 530 -9.38 -10.28 14.41
N ASP A 531 -8.24 -10.98 14.31
CA ASP A 531 -6.96 -10.40 13.92
C ASP A 531 -6.79 -10.35 12.39
N GLY A 532 -7.64 -11.05 11.66
CA GLY A 532 -7.59 -11.04 10.20
C GLY A 532 -8.67 -11.84 9.49
N LEU A 533 -8.77 -11.57 8.21
CA LEU A 533 -9.62 -12.26 7.24
C LEU A 533 -8.73 -12.82 6.13
N VAL A 534 -8.92 -14.10 5.81
CA VAL A 534 -8.24 -14.78 4.71
C VAL A 534 -9.27 -15.44 3.82
N SER A 535 -9.23 -15.17 2.52
CA SER A 535 -10.08 -15.87 1.55
C SER A 535 -9.27 -16.57 0.47
N THR A 536 -9.87 -17.60 -0.10
CA THR A 536 -9.40 -18.32 -1.28
C THR A 536 -10.64 -18.65 -2.12
N ILE A 537 -11.08 -17.68 -2.93
CA ILE A 537 -12.27 -17.81 -3.77
C ILE A 537 -11.88 -17.94 -5.25
N ASN A 538 -10.94 -17.12 -5.71
CA ASN A 538 -10.47 -17.12 -7.09
C ASN A 538 -8.93 -17.09 -7.11
N LEU A 539 -8.29 -18.25 -6.96
CA LEU A 539 -6.85 -18.34 -7.22
C LEU A 539 -6.61 -18.29 -8.73
N SER A 540 -5.94 -17.24 -9.20
CA SER A 540 -5.45 -17.17 -10.56
C SER A 540 -4.19 -18.05 -10.70
N ASP A 541 -4.06 -18.74 -11.82
CA ASP A 541 -2.81 -19.43 -12.17
C ASP A 541 -1.68 -18.41 -12.26
N ASP A 542 -0.64 -18.61 -11.48
CA ASP A 542 0.58 -17.83 -11.64
C ASP A 542 1.50 -18.54 -12.64
N LEU A 543 1.24 -18.28 -13.92
CA LEU A 543 2.03 -18.81 -15.03
C LEU A 543 3.52 -18.42 -14.94
N ASN A 544 3.85 -17.36 -14.20
CA ASN A 544 5.24 -16.89 -14.05
C ASN A 544 6.06 -17.77 -13.11
N LEU A 545 5.41 -18.46 -12.17
CA LEU A 545 6.09 -19.36 -11.23
C LEU A 545 6.10 -20.81 -11.69
N GLY A 546 5.40 -21.18 -12.78
CA GLY A 546 5.32 -22.55 -13.29
C GLY A 546 4.71 -23.55 -12.30
N LEU A 547 3.97 -23.07 -11.29
CA LEU A 547 3.34 -23.88 -10.26
C LEU A 547 1.99 -24.40 -10.76
N SER A 548 1.71 -25.69 -10.52
CA SER A 548 0.37 -26.22 -10.77
C SER A 548 -0.66 -25.56 -9.84
N HIS A 549 -1.89 -25.43 -10.31
CA HIS A 549 -3.02 -24.89 -9.53
C HIS A 549 -3.12 -25.53 -8.13
N PHE A 550 -3.02 -26.84 -8.06
CA PHE A 550 -3.02 -27.59 -6.80
C PHE A 550 -1.93 -27.15 -5.82
N TYR A 551 -0.69 -26.96 -6.31
CA TYR A 551 0.42 -26.55 -5.45
C TYR A 551 0.21 -25.13 -4.89
N SER A 552 -0.36 -24.24 -5.68
CA SER A 552 -0.71 -22.88 -5.24
C SER A 552 -1.75 -22.90 -4.13
N GLU A 553 -2.77 -23.77 -4.22
CA GLU A 553 -3.77 -23.99 -3.17
C GLU A 553 -3.14 -24.54 -1.89
N VAL A 554 -2.24 -25.53 -2.00
CA VAL A 554 -1.49 -26.08 -0.84
C VAL A 554 -0.66 -24.99 -0.16
N MET A 555 0.04 -24.16 -0.92
CA MET A 555 0.82 -23.06 -0.36
C MET A 555 -0.07 -22.02 0.34
N ARG A 556 -1.25 -21.76 -0.17
CA ARG A 556 -2.23 -20.88 0.45
C ARG A 556 -2.70 -21.42 1.81
N VAL A 557 -3.05 -22.69 1.89
CA VAL A 557 -3.41 -23.37 3.15
C VAL A 557 -2.24 -23.33 4.13
N LYS A 558 -1.01 -23.54 3.67
CA LYS A 558 0.20 -23.41 4.50
C LYS A 558 0.36 -22.02 5.09
N ASP A 559 0.08 -20.97 4.32
CA ASP A 559 0.19 -19.59 4.82
C ASP A 559 -0.89 -19.27 5.87
N VAL A 560 -2.10 -19.80 5.71
CA VAL A 560 -3.15 -19.76 6.74
C VAL A 560 -2.68 -20.48 8.01
N ALA A 561 -2.16 -21.70 7.88
CA ALA A 561 -1.67 -22.50 9.01
C ALA A 561 -0.55 -21.77 9.77
N LYS A 562 0.38 -21.09 9.09
CA LYS A 562 1.42 -20.26 9.74
C LYS A 562 0.82 -19.10 10.54
N GLN A 563 -0.23 -18.45 10.04
CA GLN A 563 -0.89 -17.37 10.78
C GLN A 563 -1.61 -17.90 12.03
N LEU A 564 -2.28 -19.04 11.92
CA LEU A 564 -2.95 -19.73 13.01
C LEU A 564 -1.95 -20.21 14.09
N SER A 565 -0.77 -20.72 13.68
CA SER A 565 0.29 -21.13 14.61
C SER A 565 0.87 -19.98 15.43
N ASN A 566 0.71 -18.74 14.97
CA ASN A 566 1.07 -17.51 15.71
C ASN A 566 -0.07 -17.01 16.63
N ASN A 567 -1.03 -17.88 17.00
CA ASN A 567 -2.17 -17.59 17.86
C ASN A 567 -3.08 -16.44 17.36
N LYS A 568 -3.15 -16.22 16.04
CA LYS A 568 -4.06 -15.26 15.45
C LYS A 568 -5.47 -15.83 15.39
N ARG A 569 -6.45 -14.99 15.71
CA ARG A 569 -7.88 -15.27 15.55
C ARG A 569 -8.31 -14.85 14.15
N LEU A 570 -8.53 -15.81 13.29
CA LEU A 570 -8.83 -15.55 11.87
C LEU A 570 -10.26 -15.91 11.51
N VAL A 571 -10.82 -15.17 10.56
CA VAL A 571 -11.95 -15.59 9.74
C VAL A 571 -11.39 -16.12 8.43
N VAL A 572 -11.64 -17.38 8.12
CA VAL A 572 -11.07 -18.06 6.94
C VAL A 572 -12.20 -18.52 6.01
N ILE A 573 -12.08 -18.20 4.74
CA ILE A 573 -13.04 -18.54 3.69
C ILE A 573 -12.33 -19.35 2.62
N PHE A 574 -12.72 -20.61 2.43
CA PHE A 574 -12.25 -21.45 1.35
C PHE A 574 -13.41 -21.79 0.39
N ASP A 575 -13.28 -21.41 -0.87
CA ASP A 575 -14.23 -21.81 -1.92
C ASP A 575 -13.61 -22.94 -2.75
N GLU A 576 -14.07 -24.17 -2.49
CA GLU A 576 -13.62 -25.42 -3.13
C GLU A 576 -12.11 -25.72 -2.93
N LEU A 577 -11.76 -26.28 -1.75
CA LEU A 577 -10.40 -26.73 -1.47
C LEU A 577 -9.93 -27.79 -2.46
N PHE A 578 -8.72 -27.59 -3.03
CA PHE A 578 -7.99 -28.55 -3.84
C PHE A 578 -8.67 -28.96 -5.16
N ARG A 579 -9.12 -27.98 -5.96
CA ARG A 579 -9.68 -28.21 -7.31
C ARG A 579 -8.68 -28.79 -8.31
N GLY A 580 -7.40 -28.50 -8.13
CA GLY A 580 -6.33 -28.77 -9.11
C GLY A 580 -5.84 -30.20 -9.16
N THR A 581 -6.53 -31.18 -8.52
CA THR A 581 -6.15 -32.60 -8.50
C THR A 581 -7.34 -33.52 -8.75
N ASN A 582 -7.10 -34.85 -8.72
CA ASN A 582 -8.20 -35.82 -8.87
C ASN A 582 -9.15 -35.77 -7.65
N VAL A 583 -10.41 -36.18 -7.86
CA VAL A 583 -11.48 -36.05 -6.85
C VAL A 583 -11.17 -36.80 -5.56
N LYS A 584 -10.53 -37.98 -5.63
CA LYS A 584 -10.19 -38.76 -4.42
C LYS A 584 -9.10 -38.08 -3.59
N ASP A 585 -8.05 -37.56 -4.22
CA ASP A 585 -6.98 -36.87 -3.52
C ASP A 585 -7.48 -35.53 -2.95
N ALA A 586 -8.33 -34.81 -3.70
CA ALA A 586 -8.99 -33.60 -3.23
C ALA A 586 -9.85 -33.87 -1.99
N ALA A 587 -10.66 -34.92 -2.01
CA ALA A 587 -11.49 -35.31 -0.87
C ALA A 587 -10.67 -35.65 0.36
N SER A 588 -9.65 -36.52 0.19
CA SER A 588 -8.78 -36.94 1.30
C SER A 588 -7.99 -35.79 1.90
N ALA A 589 -7.42 -34.91 1.05
CA ALA A 589 -6.67 -33.75 1.50
C ALA A 589 -7.59 -32.73 2.21
N SER A 590 -8.77 -32.47 1.67
CA SER A 590 -9.76 -31.57 2.27
C SER A 590 -10.23 -32.08 3.65
N SER A 591 -10.60 -33.35 3.73
CA SER A 591 -11.02 -33.99 5.00
C SER A 591 -9.94 -33.87 6.06
N LEU A 592 -8.68 -34.15 5.71
CA LEU A 592 -7.53 -34.07 6.61
C LEU A 592 -7.32 -32.64 7.13
N ILE A 593 -7.38 -31.61 6.27
CA ILE A 593 -7.21 -30.20 6.65
C ILE A 593 -8.40 -29.74 7.51
N ILE A 594 -9.64 -30.03 7.12
CA ILE A 594 -10.82 -29.62 7.87
C ILE A 594 -10.83 -30.21 9.27
N ASN A 595 -10.49 -31.50 9.42
CA ASN A 595 -10.37 -32.16 10.71
C ASN A 595 -9.23 -31.56 11.58
N ALA A 596 -8.17 -31.07 10.97
CA ALA A 596 -7.11 -30.36 11.70
C ALA A 596 -7.59 -28.96 12.15
N LEU A 597 -8.28 -28.22 11.29
CA LEU A 597 -8.85 -26.90 11.62
C LEU A 597 -9.93 -27.01 12.72
N ALA A 598 -10.71 -28.09 12.73
CA ALA A 598 -11.74 -28.34 13.74
C ALA A 598 -11.19 -28.44 15.18
N LYS A 599 -9.92 -28.73 15.34
CA LYS A 599 -9.25 -28.79 16.65
C LYS A 599 -8.79 -27.43 17.18
N LEU A 600 -8.81 -26.40 16.31
CA LEU A 600 -8.35 -25.06 16.64
C LEU A 600 -9.50 -24.20 17.20
N GLN A 601 -9.21 -23.47 18.29
CA GLN A 601 -10.14 -22.52 18.90
C GLN A 601 -9.78 -21.08 18.54
N GLY A 602 -10.73 -20.17 18.70
CA GLY A 602 -10.51 -18.74 18.49
C GLY A 602 -10.64 -18.27 17.04
N SER A 603 -10.70 -19.17 16.06
CA SER A 603 -10.89 -18.85 14.64
C SER A 603 -12.17 -19.46 14.07
N THR A 604 -12.68 -18.91 12.99
CA THR A 604 -13.90 -19.41 12.31
C THR A 604 -13.62 -19.68 10.83
N TYR A 605 -14.32 -20.67 10.28
CA TYR A 605 -14.08 -21.16 8.94
C TYR A 605 -15.39 -21.33 8.17
N ILE A 606 -15.42 -20.91 6.92
CA ILE A 606 -16.45 -21.28 5.95
C ILE A 606 -15.76 -21.98 4.79
N ILE A 607 -16.13 -23.23 4.56
CA ILE A 607 -15.52 -24.06 3.54
C ILE A 607 -16.59 -24.55 2.60
N SER A 608 -16.57 -24.13 1.35
CA SER A 608 -17.48 -24.66 0.34
C SER A 608 -16.88 -25.89 -0.35
N SER A 609 -17.71 -26.84 -0.71
CA SER A 609 -17.33 -28.00 -1.51
C SER A 609 -18.51 -28.53 -2.31
N HIS A 610 -18.20 -29.14 -3.44
CA HIS A 610 -19.14 -29.94 -4.22
C HIS A 610 -18.92 -31.46 -4.04
N ILE A 611 -17.90 -31.86 -3.27
CA ILE A 611 -17.60 -33.27 -2.95
C ILE A 611 -18.42 -33.63 -1.70
N LEU A 612 -19.55 -34.29 -1.93
CA LEU A 612 -20.52 -34.60 -0.87
C LEU A 612 -20.05 -35.70 0.08
N GLU A 613 -19.20 -36.60 -0.40
CA GLU A 613 -18.64 -37.71 0.37
C GLU A 613 -17.83 -37.23 1.60
N ILE A 614 -17.24 -36.04 1.52
CA ILE A 614 -16.53 -35.44 2.66
C ILE A 614 -17.49 -35.11 3.79
N ALA A 615 -18.73 -34.76 3.50
CA ALA A 615 -19.69 -34.32 4.52
C ALA A 615 -19.97 -35.47 5.52
N GLU A 616 -20.12 -36.71 5.04
CA GLU A 616 -20.36 -37.89 5.88
C GLU A 616 -19.20 -38.14 6.87
N GLU A 617 -17.95 -37.96 6.41
CA GLU A 617 -16.76 -38.09 7.25
C GLU A 617 -16.65 -36.99 8.32
N LEU A 618 -17.17 -35.81 8.02
CA LEU A 618 -17.08 -34.64 8.90
C LEU A 618 -18.18 -34.58 9.96
N GLU A 619 -19.29 -35.34 9.82
CA GLU A 619 -20.40 -35.37 10.79
C GLU A 619 -19.99 -35.81 12.19
N VAL A 620 -18.85 -36.48 12.32
CA VAL A 620 -18.28 -36.92 13.62
C VAL A 620 -17.85 -35.71 14.49
N ASN A 621 -17.59 -34.54 13.88
CA ASN A 621 -17.12 -33.35 14.58
C ASN A 621 -18.29 -32.44 15.01
N ASN A 622 -18.53 -32.31 16.28
CA ASN A 622 -19.63 -31.51 16.86
C ASN A 622 -19.52 -29.99 16.61
N ASN A 623 -18.37 -29.50 16.17
CA ASN A 623 -18.15 -28.08 15.87
C ASN A 623 -18.25 -27.74 14.37
N ILE A 624 -18.57 -28.74 13.55
CA ILE A 624 -18.86 -28.58 12.13
C ILE A 624 -20.37 -28.64 11.92
N PHE A 625 -20.91 -27.63 11.28
CA PHE A 625 -22.31 -27.63 10.86
C PHE A 625 -22.42 -27.47 9.35
N PHE A 626 -23.52 -27.98 8.80
CA PHE A 626 -23.72 -28.10 7.37
C PHE A 626 -24.80 -27.13 6.91
N LYS A 627 -24.50 -26.42 5.83
CA LYS A 627 -25.44 -25.55 5.13
C LYS A 627 -25.41 -25.82 3.64
N PHE A 628 -26.54 -25.57 2.97
CA PHE A 628 -26.62 -25.68 1.51
C PHE A 628 -27.52 -24.59 0.91
N PHE A 629 -27.30 -24.27 -0.34
CA PHE A 629 -28.19 -23.44 -1.12
C PHE A 629 -29.27 -24.26 -1.78
N GLU A 630 -30.54 -23.95 -1.47
CA GLU A 630 -31.68 -24.68 -1.98
C GLU A 630 -31.91 -24.43 -3.47
N THR A 631 -32.09 -25.50 -4.22
CA THR A 631 -32.46 -25.48 -5.64
C THR A 631 -33.71 -26.29 -5.82
N ASN A 632 -34.70 -25.73 -6.47
CA ASN A 632 -35.99 -26.43 -6.75
C ASN A 632 -36.04 -26.84 -8.22
N LEU A 633 -36.52 -28.02 -8.53
CA LEU A 633 -36.79 -28.42 -9.90
C LEU A 633 -38.24 -28.01 -10.25
N VAL A 634 -38.38 -27.12 -11.22
CA VAL A 634 -39.68 -26.73 -11.78
C VAL A 634 -39.68 -27.11 -13.26
N ASN A 635 -40.55 -28.01 -13.66
CA ASN A 635 -40.62 -28.58 -15.02
C ASN A 635 -39.26 -29.16 -15.51
N ASN A 636 -38.56 -29.89 -14.66
CA ASN A 636 -37.21 -30.40 -14.90
C ASN A 636 -36.12 -29.32 -15.12
N GLU A 637 -36.42 -28.05 -14.86
CA GLU A 637 -35.43 -26.98 -14.88
C GLU A 637 -35.00 -26.59 -13.46
N PRO A 638 -33.70 -26.39 -13.18
CA PRO A 638 -33.23 -25.93 -11.89
C PRO A 638 -33.61 -24.45 -11.68
N LYS A 639 -34.40 -24.20 -10.65
CA LYS A 639 -34.73 -22.83 -10.18
C LYS A 639 -33.97 -22.58 -8.89
N TYR A 640 -33.01 -21.73 -8.96
CA TYR A 640 -32.19 -21.34 -7.80
C TYR A 640 -32.98 -20.39 -6.89
N THR A 641 -33.12 -20.76 -5.61
CA THR A 641 -33.80 -19.91 -4.64
C THR A 641 -32.87 -18.90 -3.99
N TYR A 642 -31.55 -19.13 -4.06
CA TYR A 642 -30.51 -18.37 -3.39
C TYR A 642 -30.68 -18.30 -1.86
N LYS A 643 -31.44 -19.20 -1.27
CA LYS A 643 -31.69 -19.31 0.18
C LYS A 643 -30.79 -20.37 0.80
N LEU A 644 -30.17 -19.99 1.90
CA LEU A 644 -29.28 -20.83 2.71
C LEU A 644 -30.16 -21.66 3.67
N LYS A 645 -30.01 -22.99 3.68
CA LYS A 645 -30.68 -23.92 4.55
C LYS A 645 -29.70 -24.81 5.33
N ASN A 646 -30.20 -25.45 6.40
CA ASN A 646 -29.44 -26.42 7.18
C ASN A 646 -29.39 -27.77 6.47
N GLY A 647 -28.21 -28.44 6.51
CA GLY A 647 -28.00 -29.76 5.95
C GLY A 647 -27.04 -29.76 4.75
N VAL A 648 -27.04 -30.88 4.02
CA VAL A 648 -26.20 -31.12 2.84
C VAL A 648 -27.08 -31.21 1.60
N SER A 649 -26.64 -30.61 0.48
CA SER A 649 -27.35 -30.73 -0.80
C SER A 649 -27.23 -32.14 -1.37
N THR A 650 -28.34 -32.74 -1.77
CA THR A 650 -28.39 -34.08 -2.41
C THR A 650 -28.53 -34.01 -3.92
N GLU A 651 -28.55 -32.83 -4.54
CA GLU A 651 -28.93 -32.64 -5.93
C GLU A 651 -27.70 -32.60 -6.86
N SER A 652 -27.75 -33.45 -7.90
CA SER A 652 -26.77 -33.50 -8.99
C SER A 652 -27.35 -32.86 -10.26
N LEU A 653 -27.16 -31.55 -10.44
CA LEU A 653 -27.79 -30.78 -11.52
C LEU A 653 -26.96 -30.66 -12.81
N GLY A 654 -25.72 -31.10 -12.82
CA GLY A 654 -24.81 -30.95 -13.97
C GLY A 654 -25.34 -31.63 -15.24
N ILE A 655 -25.89 -32.83 -15.11
CA ILE A 655 -26.47 -33.59 -16.22
C ILE A 655 -27.69 -32.89 -16.82
N ASN A 656 -28.52 -32.29 -15.96
CA ASN A 656 -29.75 -31.58 -16.42
C ASN A 656 -29.39 -30.37 -17.29
N ILE A 657 -28.29 -29.66 -17.00
CA ILE A 657 -27.81 -28.54 -17.81
C ILE A 657 -27.34 -29.04 -19.19
N VAL A 658 -26.57 -30.12 -19.24
CA VAL A 658 -26.09 -30.71 -20.52
C VAL A 658 -27.27 -31.14 -21.40
N LEU A 659 -28.31 -31.72 -20.79
CA LEU A 659 -29.54 -32.14 -21.51
C LEU A 659 -30.33 -30.91 -21.98
N LYS A 660 -30.43 -29.87 -21.16
CA LYS A 660 -31.14 -28.60 -21.50
C LYS A 660 -30.54 -27.91 -22.70
N GLU A 661 -29.20 -27.83 -22.76
CA GLU A 661 -28.47 -27.20 -23.87
C GLU A 661 -28.48 -28.05 -25.15
N LYS A 662 -29.18 -29.22 -25.13
CA LYS A 662 -29.36 -30.11 -26.29
C LYS A 662 -28.05 -30.48 -26.98
N ILE A 663 -26.96 -30.57 -26.21
CA ILE A 663 -25.62 -30.85 -26.73
C ILE A 663 -25.59 -32.22 -27.42
N LEU A 664 -26.30 -33.21 -26.86
CA LEU A 664 -26.39 -34.54 -27.46
C LEU A 664 -27.08 -34.53 -28.83
N GLU A 665 -28.23 -33.79 -28.92
CA GLU A 665 -28.94 -33.64 -30.21
C GLU A 665 -28.08 -32.92 -31.26
N LEU A 666 -27.25 -31.96 -30.86
CA LEU A 666 -26.33 -31.27 -31.76
C LEU A 666 -25.21 -32.14 -32.25
N LEU A 667 -24.72 -33.07 -31.43
CA LEU A 667 -23.67 -34.02 -31.79
C LEU A 667 -24.22 -35.13 -32.67
N GLU A 668 -25.42 -35.65 -32.42
CA GLU A 668 -26.10 -36.69 -33.21
C GLU A 668 -26.42 -36.21 -34.63
N ARG A 669 -26.80 -34.94 -34.84
CA ARG A 669 -27.05 -34.33 -36.16
C ARG A 669 -25.81 -34.26 -37.07
N LYS A 670 -24.61 -34.45 -36.55
CA LYS A 670 -23.36 -34.44 -37.34
C LYS A 670 -22.80 -35.83 -37.63
N LEU A 671 -23.43 -36.90 -37.13
CA LEU A 671 -23.03 -38.24 -37.47
C LEU A 671 -23.59 -38.59 -38.85
N PRO A 672 -22.78 -38.97 -39.88
CA PRO A 672 -23.29 -39.52 -41.12
C PRO A 672 -24.07 -40.82 -40.83
N PRO A 673 -25.12 -41.12 -41.63
CA PRO A 673 -25.85 -42.39 -41.46
C PRO A 673 -24.85 -43.55 -41.52
N ARG A 674 -24.87 -44.42 -40.53
CA ARG A 674 -24.12 -45.66 -40.56
C ARG A 674 -24.73 -46.52 -41.70
N GLU A 675 -23.97 -46.76 -42.81
CA GLU A 675 -24.28 -47.75 -43.82
C GLU A 675 -24.25 -49.14 -43.24
#